data_907efdcfbbfb7f9c3dfe78b1b4a48c15
#
_entry.id   907efdcfbbfb7f9c3dfe78b1b4a48c15
#
_cell.length_a   1.000
_cell.length_b   1.000
_cell.length_c   1.000
_cell.angle_alpha   90.00
_cell.angle_beta   90.00
_cell.angle_gamma   90.00
#
_symmetry.space_group_name_H-M   'P 1'
#
loop_
_entity.id
_entity.type
_entity.pdbx_description
1 polymer ?
#
loop_
_entity_poly.entity_id
_entity_poly.type
_entity_poly.pdbx_seq_one_letter_code
_entity_poly.pdbx_strand_id
1 'polypeptide(L)'
;MPVVLVGILAIGVLASLALAAGVGAVFAVYQSYASDYVPITEKLLQNNVGLTEIYDRGGPEGGVLLGRLTNKDAQLLNPVKLPAISPSLVEATVSTEDNSFWENPGVNVQGLLRAAYENYVGGGIGSGTGGSSITQQLIKNVYICPSISADTRLVCTAERTLDRKLKEIAFAIELEKDYTKEEILEWYLNQISYADRYIGIQAAAQGYFHKDAFDLTLAESALLAGVPSAPTDYHPRLNCAKDPDGVTCIVDAEGRTTVVGAAKARQEDVLDLMVVHKRATREQAEAAKAEVLSVYASSNPTKASAFIDNQVEPRLVRMCEARWLPQLPGTADCEASVHSAGYRVTTTLDWAETDVAQQMVRGFVADGLSKGCECNNASIVTIEPTSGQVIIYAPNRDPSFVSDRRVAGDIDQLMEINQPGSSFKPAVYLNWFDTLGKSPMSTFWDTSPLTIEGTSITNPRNDGRSGEGLITARAALGGSQNIGAFRAAQEGGIDNVIAMAKKLGITTLDQRFDPTFRAHVDVTYGASIATGGANVRAFDMAYMNSVIANMGAMVGVETLAKTLQLKDLKSTAIDTGTDYDLAVEQKFQFSRGNIRIPGTRELDPIVVLQVRDVDGNILWTQGEPQRKQVVDAGSVWLLHSIMSDCTARFVIWGCGSSNGDNALDFFMDGTQIPGGIKTGTQQGPKSAVDTLATWMNGYSRYAATAVWVGNADKSLVKDGPSANYAAANTTIHLFKTWMGEYHAYLQRRQVLSTLEGFASLQPKNVAQRQFQSPTTERGAAGGCEQFVTAWVRTDVKYESECENREIDSRNGFLASDQTPGQFRVTRKFVKLPGFKADLAIALARERGIPIAPTERSTGALAVELKNLSNGKTINVDTPVVGSVEVPNSKGWKLELGAGASPTEWKSIGEGSSNIDGVLGTISIAALADGVYTVRLTALDSLGLSTQVTINVKKGVPLPGGTGTPGAQGTPGTPTRSPVPGATPSPPRTPTKPGGTPGN
;
A
#
# COMPACT_ATOMS: atom_id res chain seq x y z
N MET A 1 -93.06 -28.28 29.82
CA MET A 1 -92.11 -28.93 28.87
C MET A 1 -92.04 -28.26 27.49
N PRO A 2 -93.02 -27.74 26.80
CA PRO A 2 -92.84 -27.18 25.47
C PRO A 2 -92.05 -25.86 25.42
N VAL A 3 -92.12 -25.02 26.46
CA VAL A 3 -91.38 -23.72 26.48
C VAL A 3 -89.87 -23.93 26.61
N VAL A 4 -89.45 -24.91 27.39
CA VAL A 4 -88.03 -25.24 27.52
C VAL A 4 -87.42 -25.80 26.23
N LEU A 5 -88.20 -26.60 25.50
CA LEU A 5 -87.78 -27.19 24.22
C LEU A 5 -87.69 -26.11 23.13
N VAL A 6 -88.59 -25.14 23.10
CA VAL A 6 -88.51 -23.96 22.19
C VAL A 6 -87.36 -23.07 22.52
N GLY A 7 -87.02 -22.88 23.80
CA GLY A 7 -85.87 -22.10 24.24
C GLY A 7 -84.50 -22.74 23.82
N ILE A 8 -84.40 -24.06 23.99
CA ILE A 8 -83.24 -24.83 23.54
C ILE A 8 -83.04 -24.77 22.02
N LEU A 9 -84.19 -24.92 21.27
CA LEU A 9 -84.15 -24.77 19.82
C LEU A 9 -83.74 -23.34 19.37
N ALA A 10 -84.27 -22.34 20.01
CA ALA A 10 -83.90 -20.94 19.70
C ALA A 10 -82.40 -20.64 20.01
N ILE A 11 -81.89 -21.14 21.13
CA ILE A 11 -80.47 -21.03 21.46
C ILE A 11 -79.61 -21.80 20.42
N GLY A 12 -80.06 -22.99 20.02
CA GLY A 12 -79.41 -23.77 18.97
C GLY A 12 -79.41 -23.07 17.63
N VAL A 13 -80.45 -22.42 17.23
CA VAL A 13 -80.55 -21.62 16.00
C VAL A 13 -79.71 -20.37 16.10
N LEU A 14 -79.73 -19.65 17.20
CA LEU A 14 -78.84 -18.47 17.39
C LEU A 14 -77.36 -18.84 17.41
N ALA A 15 -76.99 -19.92 18.05
CA ALA A 15 -75.65 -20.45 18.04
C ALA A 15 -75.20 -20.86 16.63
N SER A 16 -76.05 -21.48 15.84
CA SER A 16 -75.81 -21.84 14.46
C SER A 16 -75.72 -20.64 13.57
N LEU A 17 -76.54 -19.60 13.76
CA LEU A 17 -76.39 -18.33 13.01
C LEU A 17 -75.14 -17.55 13.39
N ALA A 18 -74.73 -17.53 14.65
CA ALA A 18 -73.53 -16.92 15.12
C ALA A 18 -72.28 -17.65 14.54
N LEU A 19 -72.34 -18.97 14.51
CA LEU A 19 -71.26 -19.80 13.88
C LEU A 19 -71.20 -19.54 12.38
N ALA A 20 -72.35 -19.49 11.68
CA ALA A 20 -72.42 -19.19 10.25
C ALA A 20 -71.91 -17.78 9.94
N ALA A 21 -72.27 -16.79 10.77
CA ALA A 21 -71.72 -15.41 10.63
C ALA A 21 -70.22 -15.36 10.87
N GLY A 22 -69.72 -16.10 11.88
CA GLY A 22 -68.33 -16.25 12.18
C GLY A 22 -67.54 -16.90 11.03
N VAL A 23 -68.04 -17.98 10.48
CA VAL A 23 -67.45 -18.65 9.30
C VAL A 23 -67.51 -17.75 8.09
N GLY A 24 -68.63 -17.03 7.86
CA GLY A 24 -68.70 -16.04 6.78
C GLY A 24 -67.68 -14.89 6.87
N ALA A 25 -67.47 -14.38 8.09
CA ALA A 25 -66.46 -13.35 8.34
C ALA A 25 -65.04 -13.86 8.08
N VAL A 26 -64.72 -15.06 8.56
CA VAL A 26 -63.38 -15.69 8.28
C VAL A 26 -63.21 -15.93 6.79
N PHE A 27 -64.23 -16.39 6.09
CA PHE A 27 -64.19 -16.61 4.63
C PHE A 27 -64.06 -15.30 3.88
N ALA A 28 -64.72 -14.22 4.30
CA ALA A 28 -64.57 -12.90 3.67
C ALA A 28 -63.13 -12.33 3.85
N VAL A 29 -62.54 -12.50 5.05
CA VAL A 29 -61.15 -12.14 5.32
C VAL A 29 -60.16 -12.98 4.45
N TYR A 30 -60.41 -14.28 4.38
CA TYR A 30 -59.62 -15.17 3.51
C TYR A 30 -59.66 -14.71 2.05
N GLN A 31 -60.85 -14.47 1.48
CA GLN A 31 -61.04 -14.03 0.10
C GLN A 31 -60.37 -12.67 -0.17
N SER A 32 -60.40 -11.79 0.81
CA SER A 32 -59.72 -10.49 0.68
C SER A 32 -58.20 -10.60 0.46
N TYR A 33 -57.54 -11.59 1.07
CA TYR A 33 -56.13 -11.83 0.86
C TYR A 33 -55.88 -12.77 -0.34
N ALA A 34 -56.68 -13.81 -0.52
CA ALA A 34 -56.54 -14.77 -1.59
C ALA A 34 -56.57 -14.11 -2.99
N SER A 35 -57.33 -13.01 -3.15
CA SER A 35 -57.39 -12.26 -4.40
C SER A 35 -56.08 -11.61 -4.83
N ASP A 36 -55.12 -11.39 -3.90
CA ASP A 36 -53.83 -10.82 -4.15
C ASP A 36 -52.74 -11.89 -4.42
N TYR A 37 -53.13 -13.19 -4.36
CA TYR A 37 -52.19 -14.28 -4.60
C TYR A 37 -51.81 -14.36 -6.08
N VAL A 38 -50.54 -14.44 -6.35
CA VAL A 38 -49.93 -14.67 -7.67
C VAL A 38 -49.19 -16.00 -7.62
N PRO A 39 -49.26 -16.85 -8.65
CA PRO A 39 -48.58 -18.15 -8.65
C PRO A 39 -47.11 -18.05 -8.31
N ILE A 40 -46.61 -18.97 -7.47
CA ILE A 40 -45.22 -18.94 -6.96
C ILE A 40 -44.20 -19.02 -8.09
N THR A 41 -44.52 -19.71 -9.17
CA THR A 41 -43.64 -19.81 -10.35
C THR A 41 -43.37 -18.45 -10.98
N GLU A 42 -44.34 -17.56 -11.06
CA GLU A 42 -44.19 -16.20 -11.54
C GLU A 42 -43.32 -15.37 -10.57
N LYS A 43 -43.50 -15.57 -9.26
CA LYS A 43 -42.69 -14.90 -8.23
C LYS A 43 -41.24 -15.38 -8.21
N LEU A 44 -41.02 -16.69 -8.35
CA LEU A 44 -39.67 -17.26 -8.43
C LEU A 44 -38.95 -16.87 -9.73
N LEU A 45 -39.69 -16.75 -10.86
CA LEU A 45 -39.12 -16.21 -12.10
C LEU A 45 -38.69 -14.74 -11.96
N GLN A 46 -39.46 -13.94 -11.19
CA GLN A 46 -39.04 -12.56 -10.86
C GLN A 46 -37.83 -12.50 -9.94
N ASN A 47 -37.59 -13.51 -9.11
CA ASN A 47 -36.50 -13.59 -8.16
C ASN A 47 -35.28 -14.39 -8.67
N ASN A 48 -35.47 -15.25 -9.69
CA ASN A 48 -34.45 -16.15 -10.26
C ASN A 48 -34.01 -15.71 -11.67
N VAL A 49 -33.66 -14.44 -11.83
CA VAL A 49 -32.85 -14.05 -13.00
C VAL A 49 -31.45 -14.55 -12.72
N GLY A 50 -30.77 -15.09 -13.74
CA GLY A 50 -29.58 -15.89 -13.60
C GLY A 50 -28.45 -15.15 -12.85
N LEU A 51 -27.70 -15.86 -12.03
CA LEU A 51 -26.52 -15.30 -11.36
C LEU A 51 -25.45 -14.87 -12.38
N THR A 52 -24.92 -13.71 -12.23
CA THR A 52 -23.79 -13.26 -13.06
C THR A 52 -22.54 -14.03 -12.69
N GLU A 53 -21.95 -14.71 -13.65
CA GLU A 53 -20.77 -15.55 -13.53
C GLU A 53 -19.52 -14.80 -13.99
N ILE A 54 -18.46 -14.83 -13.18
CA ILE A 54 -17.21 -14.15 -13.45
C ILE A 54 -16.13 -15.19 -13.76
N TYR A 55 -15.56 -15.12 -14.92
CA TYR A 55 -14.51 -16.01 -15.41
C TYR A 55 -13.16 -15.30 -15.49
N ASP A 56 -12.09 -16.05 -15.42
CA ASP A 56 -10.76 -15.58 -15.75
C ASP A 56 -10.64 -15.20 -17.23
N ARG A 57 -9.46 -14.86 -17.69
CA ARG A 57 -9.21 -14.44 -19.08
C ARG A 57 -9.51 -15.48 -20.16
N GLY A 58 -9.67 -16.74 -19.77
CA GLY A 58 -10.09 -17.83 -20.66
C GLY A 58 -11.58 -17.79 -21.00
N GLY A 59 -12.39 -17.07 -20.25
CA GLY A 59 -13.84 -16.91 -20.46
C GLY A 59 -14.64 -18.17 -20.16
N PRO A 60 -15.95 -18.16 -20.50
CA PRO A 60 -16.87 -19.25 -20.14
C PRO A 60 -16.62 -20.57 -20.88
N GLU A 61 -15.92 -20.55 -22.03
CA GLU A 61 -15.71 -21.75 -22.85
C GLU A 61 -14.43 -22.52 -22.50
N GLY A 62 -13.42 -21.87 -21.93
CA GLY A 62 -12.13 -22.52 -21.63
C GLY A 62 -11.43 -21.99 -20.39
N GLY A 63 -12.01 -21.01 -19.72
CA GLY A 63 -11.47 -20.38 -18.52
C GLY A 63 -11.97 -20.99 -17.23
N VAL A 64 -11.48 -20.43 -16.13
CA VAL A 64 -11.82 -20.82 -14.77
C VAL A 64 -12.93 -19.91 -14.27
N LEU A 65 -14.00 -20.48 -13.72
CA LEU A 65 -14.99 -19.74 -12.96
C LEU A 65 -14.34 -19.19 -11.67
N LEU A 66 -14.22 -17.88 -11.59
CA LEU A 66 -13.65 -17.18 -10.43
C LEU A 66 -14.67 -17.06 -9.29
N GLY A 67 -15.92 -16.82 -9.64
CA GLY A 67 -17.02 -16.68 -8.71
C GLY A 67 -18.31 -16.22 -9.38
N ARG A 68 -19.30 -15.97 -8.56
CA ARG A 68 -20.60 -15.47 -9.00
C ARG A 68 -20.91 -14.20 -8.24
N LEU A 69 -21.47 -13.20 -8.92
CA LEU A 69 -22.03 -12.04 -8.24
C LEU A 69 -23.34 -12.47 -7.60
N THR A 70 -23.35 -12.37 -6.29
CA THR A 70 -24.56 -12.51 -5.50
C THR A 70 -24.86 -11.15 -4.91
N ASN A 71 -26.10 -10.75 -4.83
CA ASN A 71 -26.47 -9.56 -4.07
C ASN A 71 -25.79 -9.64 -2.69
N LYS A 72 -25.28 -8.58 -2.11
CA LYS A 72 -24.58 -8.57 -0.80
C LYS A 72 -25.39 -9.22 0.31
N ASP A 73 -26.72 -9.25 0.11
CA ASP A 73 -27.71 -9.88 0.94
C ASP A 73 -28.25 -11.18 0.35
N ALA A 74 -27.94 -11.53 -0.89
CA ALA A 74 -28.32 -12.78 -1.56
C ALA A 74 -27.10 -13.69 -1.66
N GLN A 75 -27.03 -14.53 -1.12
CA GLN A 75 -27.06 -15.92 -0.80
C GLN A 75 -26.79 -16.74 -2.06
N LEU A 76 -25.78 -17.57 -1.96
CA LEU A 76 -25.46 -18.57 -2.97
C LEU A 76 -26.70 -19.45 -3.17
N LEU A 77 -27.46 -19.18 -4.22
CA LEU A 77 -28.61 -19.97 -4.61
C LEU A 77 -28.17 -20.97 -5.68
N ASN A 78 -28.21 -22.23 -5.37
CA ASN A 78 -27.97 -23.31 -6.33
C ASN A 78 -29.18 -24.29 -6.22
N PRO A 79 -30.32 -23.99 -6.90
CA PRO A 79 -31.52 -24.78 -6.77
C PRO A 79 -31.35 -26.17 -7.38
N VAL A 80 -31.80 -27.18 -6.65
CA VAL A 80 -31.79 -28.59 -7.07
C VAL A 80 -33.17 -29.19 -6.98
N LYS A 81 -33.44 -30.20 -7.80
CA LYS A 81 -34.70 -30.95 -7.72
C LYS A 81 -34.75 -31.81 -6.46
N LEU A 82 -35.93 -32.01 -5.91
CA LEU A 82 -36.16 -32.79 -4.70
C LEU A 82 -35.46 -34.16 -4.72
N PRO A 83 -35.48 -34.94 -5.82
CA PRO A 83 -34.73 -36.20 -5.91
C PRO A 83 -33.21 -36.10 -5.79
N ALA A 84 -32.64 -34.88 -5.98
CA ALA A 84 -31.20 -34.59 -5.79
C ALA A 84 -30.87 -34.10 -4.38
N ILE A 85 -31.81 -34.24 -3.44
CA ILE A 85 -31.63 -33.91 -2.02
C ILE A 85 -31.66 -35.21 -1.20
N SER A 86 -30.78 -35.30 -0.18
CA SER A 86 -30.74 -36.46 0.72
C SER A 86 -32.09 -36.74 1.36
N PRO A 87 -32.62 -37.98 1.27
CA PRO A 87 -33.82 -38.35 1.98
C PRO A 87 -33.73 -38.08 3.50
N SER A 88 -32.56 -38.25 4.08
CA SER A 88 -32.31 -37.94 5.51
C SER A 88 -32.56 -36.47 5.83
N LEU A 89 -32.20 -35.56 4.94
CA LEU A 89 -32.46 -34.13 5.11
C LEU A 89 -33.95 -33.79 4.98
N VAL A 90 -34.60 -34.37 3.99
CA VAL A 90 -36.08 -34.21 3.84
C VAL A 90 -36.79 -34.62 5.12
N GLU A 91 -36.50 -35.80 5.63
CA GLU A 91 -37.12 -36.31 6.86
C GLU A 91 -36.73 -35.52 8.12
N ALA A 92 -35.47 -35.07 8.22
CA ALA A 92 -35.04 -34.19 9.31
C ALA A 92 -35.77 -32.84 9.29
N THR A 93 -35.89 -32.23 8.11
CA THR A 93 -36.59 -30.95 7.94
C THR A 93 -38.08 -31.05 8.30
N VAL A 94 -38.74 -32.06 7.75
CA VAL A 94 -40.20 -32.27 8.07
C VAL A 94 -40.40 -32.60 9.54
N SER A 95 -39.50 -33.40 10.14
CA SER A 95 -39.59 -33.72 11.58
C SER A 95 -39.42 -32.49 12.47
N THR A 96 -38.59 -31.54 12.03
CA THR A 96 -38.22 -30.37 12.83
C THR A 96 -39.21 -29.22 12.65
N GLU A 97 -39.58 -28.92 11.43
CA GLU A 97 -40.32 -27.72 11.08
C GLU A 97 -41.83 -27.95 11.00
N ASP A 98 -42.27 -29.10 10.50
CA ASP A 98 -43.73 -29.41 10.35
C ASP A 98 -43.95 -30.90 10.16
N ASN A 99 -44.06 -31.65 11.25
CA ASN A 99 -44.29 -33.10 11.20
C ASN A 99 -45.57 -33.51 10.46
N SER A 100 -46.55 -32.62 10.38
CA SER A 100 -47.83 -32.85 9.68
C SER A 100 -47.79 -32.42 8.20
N PHE A 101 -46.63 -31.97 7.69
CA PHE A 101 -46.53 -31.38 6.37
C PHE A 101 -47.20 -32.16 5.25
N TRP A 102 -47.02 -33.48 5.22
CA TRP A 102 -47.59 -34.35 4.17
C TRP A 102 -49.12 -34.48 4.24
N GLU A 103 -49.73 -34.12 5.39
CA GLU A 103 -51.16 -34.33 5.66
C GLU A 103 -51.92 -33.00 5.81
N ASN A 104 -51.26 -31.88 6.14
CA ASN A 104 -51.92 -30.61 6.41
C ASN A 104 -52.25 -29.84 5.10
N PRO A 105 -53.31 -28.99 5.09
CA PRO A 105 -53.70 -28.20 3.92
C PRO A 105 -52.92 -26.88 3.81
N GLY A 106 -51.56 -26.88 4.03
CA GLY A 106 -50.72 -25.70 4.02
C GLY A 106 -50.65 -24.99 5.37
N VAL A 107 -51.47 -25.38 6.30
CA VAL A 107 -51.53 -24.77 7.67
C VAL A 107 -51.63 -25.88 8.71
N ASN A 108 -50.70 -25.87 9.65
CA ASN A 108 -50.74 -26.79 10.79
C ASN A 108 -51.74 -26.27 11.86
N VAL A 109 -53.01 -26.72 11.75
CA VAL A 109 -54.10 -26.27 12.63
C VAL A 109 -53.83 -26.63 14.10
N GLN A 110 -53.25 -27.81 14.37
CA GLN A 110 -52.90 -28.22 15.74
C GLN A 110 -51.78 -27.34 16.33
N GLY A 111 -50.78 -27.05 15.53
CA GLY A 111 -49.67 -26.12 15.89
C GLY A 111 -50.19 -24.70 16.17
N LEU A 112 -51.11 -24.20 15.33
CA LEU A 112 -51.76 -22.90 15.53
C LEU A 112 -52.57 -22.84 16.82
N LEU A 113 -53.40 -23.87 17.10
CA LEU A 113 -54.19 -23.93 18.32
C LEU A 113 -53.30 -24.02 19.57
N ARG A 114 -52.24 -24.82 19.52
CA ARG A 114 -51.24 -24.90 20.59
C ARG A 114 -50.57 -23.54 20.82
N ALA A 115 -50.05 -22.88 19.78
CA ALA A 115 -49.40 -21.58 19.87
C ALA A 115 -50.38 -20.50 20.40
N ALA A 116 -51.65 -20.54 19.99
CA ALA A 116 -52.67 -19.64 20.51
C ALA A 116 -52.94 -19.87 22.01
N TYR A 117 -52.98 -21.12 22.45
CA TYR A 117 -53.15 -21.49 23.85
C TYR A 117 -51.92 -21.06 24.68
N GLU A 118 -50.72 -21.35 24.23
CA GLU A 118 -49.47 -20.96 24.90
C GLU A 118 -49.34 -19.43 25.03
N ASN A 119 -49.68 -18.67 23.99
CA ASN A 119 -49.72 -17.20 24.03
C ASN A 119 -50.80 -16.66 24.98
N TYR A 120 -51.95 -17.35 25.09
CA TYR A 120 -53.01 -16.96 26.01
C TYR A 120 -52.64 -17.21 27.48
N VAL A 121 -51.98 -18.35 27.76
CA VAL A 121 -51.55 -18.74 29.11
C VAL A 121 -50.24 -18.06 29.51
N GLY A 122 -49.31 -17.83 28.54
CA GLY A 122 -47.99 -17.26 28.80
C GLY A 122 -47.90 -15.73 28.88
N GLY A 123 -49.00 -15.02 28.72
CA GLY A 123 -49.11 -13.56 28.98
C GLY A 123 -48.52 -12.64 27.92
N GLY A 124 -48.22 -13.11 26.68
CA GLY A 124 -47.70 -12.23 25.61
C GLY A 124 -47.65 -12.90 24.24
N ILE A 125 -47.91 -12.10 23.18
CA ILE A 125 -47.75 -12.54 21.79
C ILE A 125 -46.24 -12.75 21.51
N GLY A 126 -45.83 -14.03 21.35
CA GLY A 126 -44.45 -14.37 20.96
C GLY A 126 -43.69 -15.28 21.93
N SER A 127 -44.29 -15.73 23.04
CA SER A 127 -43.65 -16.64 24.01
C SER A 127 -43.87 -18.13 23.70
N GLY A 128 -44.69 -18.48 22.68
CA GLY A 128 -45.04 -19.87 22.35
C GLY A 128 -44.07 -20.49 21.31
N THR A 129 -43.98 -21.83 21.34
CA THR A 129 -43.28 -22.63 20.34
C THR A 129 -43.86 -22.41 18.95
N GLY A 130 -43.03 -22.30 17.90
CA GLY A 130 -43.44 -21.97 16.53
C GLY A 130 -44.53 -22.93 15.98
N GLY A 131 -45.65 -22.35 15.57
CA GLY A 131 -46.79 -23.08 14.98
C GLY A 131 -46.95 -22.87 13.48
N SER A 132 -45.96 -22.42 12.77
CA SER A 132 -46.03 -22.16 11.31
C SER A 132 -45.62 -23.42 10.53
N SER A 133 -46.40 -23.77 9.51
CA SER A 133 -46.09 -24.87 8.59
C SER A 133 -44.93 -24.51 7.66
N ILE A 134 -44.33 -25.52 7.00
CA ILE A 134 -43.35 -25.37 5.93
C ILE A 134 -43.90 -24.46 4.84
N THR A 135 -45.14 -24.67 4.41
CA THR A 135 -45.80 -23.86 3.37
C THR A 135 -45.94 -22.40 3.79
N GLN A 136 -46.31 -22.11 5.06
CA GLN A 136 -46.35 -20.74 5.58
C GLN A 136 -44.97 -20.07 5.63
N GLN A 137 -43.93 -20.83 5.99
CA GLN A 137 -42.54 -20.31 5.97
C GLN A 137 -42.08 -20.00 4.54
N LEU A 138 -42.41 -20.84 3.56
CA LEU A 138 -42.12 -20.58 2.14
C LEU A 138 -42.84 -19.30 1.69
N ILE A 139 -44.16 -19.15 1.98
CA ILE A 139 -44.90 -17.93 1.66
C ILE A 139 -44.27 -16.70 2.29
N LYS A 140 -43.89 -16.79 3.57
CA LYS A 140 -43.17 -15.70 4.24
C LYS A 140 -41.89 -15.29 3.49
N ASN A 141 -41.10 -16.25 3.09
CA ASN A 141 -39.79 -15.98 2.47
C ASN A 141 -39.91 -15.49 1.02
N VAL A 142 -40.96 -15.89 0.27
CA VAL A 142 -41.09 -15.55 -1.16
C VAL A 142 -41.97 -14.34 -1.39
N TYR A 143 -43.09 -14.19 -0.65
CA TYR A 143 -44.09 -13.15 -0.94
C TYR A 143 -44.08 -11.99 0.05
N ILE A 144 -43.78 -12.25 1.31
CA ILE A 144 -43.96 -11.26 2.38
C ILE A 144 -42.66 -10.58 2.75
N CYS A 145 -41.61 -11.38 2.87
CA CYS A 145 -40.27 -10.92 3.22
C CYS A 145 -39.23 -11.44 2.21
N PRO A 146 -39.34 -11.08 0.93
CA PRO A 146 -38.32 -11.46 -0.02
C PRO A 146 -36.95 -10.94 0.46
N SER A 147 -35.98 -11.82 0.51
CA SER A 147 -34.61 -11.55 1.03
C SER A 147 -33.86 -10.64 0.08
N ILE A 148 -34.20 -9.34 0.04
CA ILE A 148 -33.53 -8.36 -0.85
C ILE A 148 -32.43 -7.59 -0.13
N SER A 149 -32.49 -7.41 1.20
CA SER A 149 -31.41 -6.84 1.99
C SER A 149 -31.44 -7.30 3.46
N ALA A 150 -30.28 -7.28 4.13
CA ALA A 150 -30.16 -7.58 5.55
C ALA A 150 -31.02 -6.61 6.39
N ASP A 151 -31.07 -5.35 5.99
CA ASP A 151 -31.85 -4.31 6.66
C ASP A 151 -33.35 -4.54 6.48
N THR A 152 -33.79 -4.89 5.28
CA THR A 152 -35.20 -5.23 4.99
C THR A 152 -35.62 -6.49 5.74
N ARG A 153 -34.73 -7.46 5.92
CA ARG A 153 -34.96 -8.69 6.66
C ARG A 153 -35.11 -8.44 8.16
N LEU A 154 -34.32 -7.57 8.76
CA LEU A 154 -34.44 -7.16 10.16
C LEU A 154 -35.79 -6.47 10.43
N VAL A 155 -36.20 -5.57 9.56
CA VAL A 155 -37.52 -4.89 9.65
C VAL A 155 -38.68 -5.89 9.50
N CYS A 156 -38.63 -6.78 8.51
CA CYS A 156 -39.69 -7.77 8.25
C CYS A 156 -39.79 -8.82 9.34
N THR A 157 -38.74 -9.19 10.02
CA THR A 157 -38.78 -10.11 11.17
C THR A 157 -39.25 -9.44 12.45
N ALA A 158 -39.11 -8.13 12.59
CA ALA A 158 -39.53 -7.36 13.77
C ALA A 158 -41.04 -7.09 13.78
N GLU A 159 -41.71 -6.96 12.64
CA GLU A 159 -43.14 -6.70 12.54
C GLU A 159 -43.98 -7.99 12.57
N ARG A 160 -44.27 -8.49 13.76
CA ARG A 160 -45.20 -9.63 13.96
C ARG A 160 -46.66 -9.11 14.04
N THR A 161 -47.22 -8.74 12.90
CA THR A 161 -48.61 -8.27 12.83
C THR A 161 -49.58 -9.42 12.58
N LEU A 162 -50.82 -9.30 13.08
CA LEU A 162 -51.90 -10.25 12.79
C LEU A 162 -52.25 -10.27 11.31
N ASP A 163 -52.24 -9.12 10.67
CA ASP A 163 -52.46 -8.94 9.23
C ASP A 163 -51.51 -9.80 8.39
N ARG A 164 -50.20 -9.69 8.67
CA ARG A 164 -49.20 -10.52 8.02
C ARG A 164 -49.49 -12.03 8.18
N LYS A 165 -49.87 -12.45 9.41
CA LYS A 165 -50.12 -13.87 9.67
C LYS A 165 -51.36 -14.38 8.95
N LEU A 166 -52.39 -13.55 8.81
CA LEU A 166 -53.58 -13.90 8.03
C LEU A 166 -53.25 -14.00 6.53
N LYS A 167 -52.41 -13.13 6.02
CA LYS A 167 -51.90 -13.19 4.63
C LYS A 167 -51.08 -14.45 4.40
N GLU A 168 -50.16 -14.79 5.32
CA GLU A 168 -49.37 -16.04 5.27
C GLU A 168 -50.29 -17.27 5.17
N ILE A 169 -51.35 -17.31 5.98
CA ILE A 169 -52.35 -18.43 6.01
C ILE A 169 -53.12 -18.50 4.68
N ALA A 170 -53.64 -17.37 4.21
CA ALA A 170 -54.40 -17.32 2.98
C ALA A 170 -53.59 -17.79 1.77
N PHE A 171 -52.37 -17.26 1.62
CA PHE A 171 -51.49 -17.63 0.53
C PHE A 171 -50.98 -19.07 0.63
N ALA A 172 -50.78 -19.62 1.84
CA ALA A 172 -50.38 -21.01 2.03
C ALA A 172 -51.52 -21.97 1.58
N ILE A 173 -52.78 -21.62 1.83
CA ILE A 173 -53.95 -22.40 1.38
C ILE A 173 -54.07 -22.32 -0.15
N GLU A 174 -53.85 -21.16 -0.77
CA GLU A 174 -53.87 -21.04 -2.25
C GLU A 174 -52.74 -21.84 -2.88
N LEU A 175 -51.50 -21.77 -2.34
CA LEU A 175 -50.37 -22.51 -2.85
C LEU A 175 -50.62 -24.03 -2.86
N GLU A 176 -51.22 -24.58 -1.84
CA GLU A 176 -51.56 -26.00 -1.74
C GLU A 176 -52.69 -26.47 -2.67
N LYS A 177 -53.46 -25.55 -3.23
CA LYS A 177 -54.45 -25.90 -4.27
C LYS A 177 -53.83 -26.10 -5.63
N ASP A 178 -52.76 -25.37 -5.91
CA ASP A 178 -52.13 -25.27 -7.22
C ASP A 178 -50.94 -26.22 -7.40
N TYR A 179 -50.30 -26.64 -6.28
CA TYR A 179 -49.03 -27.36 -6.32
C TYR A 179 -48.97 -28.55 -5.36
N THR A 180 -48.15 -29.56 -5.72
CA THR A 180 -47.98 -30.77 -4.89
C THR A 180 -47.08 -30.48 -3.67
N LYS A 181 -47.17 -31.35 -2.68
CA LYS A 181 -46.31 -31.28 -1.47
C LYS A 181 -44.83 -31.37 -1.82
N GLU A 182 -44.48 -32.19 -2.80
CA GLU A 182 -43.12 -32.36 -3.29
C GLU A 182 -42.59 -31.07 -3.90
N GLU A 183 -43.37 -30.38 -4.73
CA GLU A 183 -43.01 -29.10 -5.32
C GLU A 183 -42.81 -28.02 -4.24
N ILE A 184 -43.73 -27.94 -3.29
CA ILE A 184 -43.66 -26.98 -2.17
C ILE A 184 -42.46 -27.23 -1.32
N LEU A 185 -42.11 -28.48 -1.01
CA LEU A 185 -40.91 -28.82 -0.23
C LEU A 185 -39.63 -28.54 -1.02
N GLU A 186 -39.64 -28.84 -2.34
CA GLU A 186 -38.50 -28.48 -3.22
C GLU A 186 -38.20 -26.97 -3.15
N TRP A 187 -39.24 -26.15 -3.32
CA TRP A 187 -39.05 -24.69 -3.24
C TRP A 187 -38.61 -24.24 -1.83
N TYR A 188 -39.21 -24.82 -0.78
CA TYR A 188 -38.82 -24.51 0.60
C TYR A 188 -37.34 -24.77 0.83
N LEU A 189 -36.85 -25.97 0.52
CA LEU A 189 -35.46 -26.36 0.72
C LEU A 189 -34.49 -25.55 -0.14
N ASN A 190 -34.95 -24.98 -1.25
CA ASN A 190 -34.13 -24.10 -2.11
C ASN A 190 -34.25 -22.61 -1.74
N GLN A 191 -35.20 -22.19 -0.90
CA GLN A 191 -35.44 -20.76 -0.59
C GLN A 191 -35.17 -20.40 0.87
N ILE A 192 -34.86 -21.37 1.73
CA ILE A 192 -34.62 -21.13 3.15
C ILE A 192 -33.13 -20.84 3.40
N SER A 193 -32.87 -20.01 4.42
CA SER A 193 -31.51 -19.66 4.84
C SER A 193 -30.90 -20.70 5.76
N TYR A 194 -29.69 -21.13 5.46
CA TYR A 194 -28.89 -22.04 6.27
C TYR A 194 -27.74 -21.34 6.99
N ALA A 195 -27.90 -20.09 7.37
CA ALA A 195 -26.89 -19.21 7.91
C ALA A 195 -25.76 -18.87 6.89
N ASP A 196 -24.80 -18.09 7.34
CA ASP A 196 -23.79 -17.57 6.43
C ASP A 196 -24.47 -16.82 5.25
N ARG A 197 -24.08 -17.14 4.04
CA ARG A 197 -24.71 -16.62 2.82
C ARG A 197 -25.46 -17.70 2.03
N TYR A 198 -25.76 -18.83 2.65
CA TYR A 198 -26.39 -19.95 1.95
C TYR A 198 -27.90 -19.87 1.99
N ILE A 199 -28.51 -19.65 0.81
CA ILE A 199 -29.91 -19.96 0.58
C ILE A 199 -30.00 -21.22 -0.25
N GLY A 200 -30.84 -22.10 0.24
CA GLY A 200 -31.00 -23.41 -0.36
C GLY A 200 -29.94 -24.41 0.08
N ILE A 201 -30.43 -25.64 0.14
CA ILE A 201 -29.69 -26.76 0.73
C ILE A 201 -28.43 -27.14 -0.05
N GLN A 202 -28.47 -27.06 -1.39
CA GLN A 202 -27.31 -27.39 -2.20
C GLN A 202 -26.14 -26.43 -1.91
N ALA A 203 -26.43 -25.12 -1.81
CA ALA A 203 -25.44 -24.14 -1.47
C ALA A 203 -24.86 -24.37 -0.05
N ALA A 204 -25.71 -24.73 0.90
CA ALA A 204 -25.30 -25.06 2.27
C ALA A 204 -24.43 -26.33 2.33
N ALA A 205 -24.84 -27.40 1.64
CA ALA A 205 -24.09 -28.65 1.58
C ALA A 205 -22.69 -28.44 0.96
N GLN A 206 -22.63 -27.72 -0.15
CA GLN A 206 -21.36 -27.39 -0.81
C GLN A 206 -20.49 -26.45 0.05
N GLY A 207 -21.12 -25.48 0.71
CA GLY A 207 -20.39 -24.50 1.50
C GLY A 207 -19.86 -25.05 2.84
N TYR A 208 -20.64 -25.86 3.53
CA TYR A 208 -20.22 -26.41 4.83
C TYR A 208 -19.43 -27.70 4.70
N PHE A 209 -19.76 -28.58 3.73
CA PHE A 209 -19.23 -29.94 3.67
C PHE A 209 -18.50 -30.25 2.36
N HIS A 210 -18.51 -29.37 1.36
CA HIS A 210 -18.00 -29.59 0.00
C HIS A 210 -18.64 -30.83 -0.66
N LYS A 211 -19.93 -31.09 -0.38
CA LYS A 211 -20.74 -32.20 -0.88
C LYS A 211 -21.95 -31.70 -1.65
N ASP A 212 -22.50 -32.54 -2.51
CA ASP A 212 -23.83 -32.29 -3.03
C ASP A 212 -24.89 -32.59 -1.95
N ALA A 213 -26.03 -31.93 -2.04
CA ALA A 213 -27.11 -32.09 -1.07
C ALA A 213 -27.61 -33.53 -0.96
N PHE A 214 -27.46 -34.34 -2.02
CA PHE A 214 -27.78 -35.76 -2.02
C PHE A 214 -26.87 -36.59 -1.14
N ASP A 215 -25.59 -36.20 -1.00
CA ASP A 215 -24.53 -36.97 -0.32
C ASP A 215 -24.40 -36.65 1.17
N LEU A 216 -25.32 -35.84 1.71
CA LEU A 216 -25.33 -35.52 3.14
C LEU A 216 -25.64 -36.76 3.99
N THR A 217 -24.84 -37.01 5.02
CA THR A 217 -25.11 -38.04 6.04
C THR A 217 -26.31 -37.67 6.89
N LEU A 218 -26.82 -38.60 7.69
CA LEU A 218 -27.90 -38.34 8.65
C LEU A 218 -27.49 -37.27 9.67
N ALA A 219 -26.24 -37.30 10.15
CA ALA A 219 -25.70 -36.31 11.10
C ALA A 219 -25.61 -34.92 10.50
N GLU A 220 -25.09 -34.80 9.26
CA GLU A 220 -24.99 -33.54 8.51
C GLU A 220 -26.38 -32.99 8.14
N SER A 221 -27.27 -33.86 7.72
CA SER A 221 -28.68 -33.56 7.43
C SER A 221 -29.40 -32.97 8.64
N ALA A 222 -29.24 -33.59 9.82
CA ALA A 222 -29.82 -33.11 11.06
C ALA A 222 -29.24 -31.76 11.51
N LEU A 223 -27.92 -31.57 11.32
CA LEU A 223 -27.30 -30.27 11.58
C LEU A 223 -27.92 -29.17 10.72
N LEU A 224 -27.96 -29.37 9.40
CA LEU A 224 -28.52 -28.35 8.49
C LEU A 224 -30.02 -28.13 8.71
N ALA A 225 -30.81 -29.17 8.94
CA ALA A 225 -32.26 -29.04 9.26
C ALA A 225 -32.50 -28.23 10.54
N GLY A 226 -31.56 -28.18 11.45
CA GLY A 226 -31.64 -27.41 12.69
C GLY A 226 -31.41 -25.91 12.52
N VAL A 227 -30.62 -25.50 11.51
CA VAL A 227 -30.14 -24.11 11.32
C VAL A 227 -31.30 -23.12 11.04
N PRO A 228 -32.29 -23.40 10.16
CA PRO A 228 -33.29 -22.42 9.73
C PRO A 228 -34.14 -21.81 10.86
N SER A 229 -34.30 -22.52 11.97
CA SER A 229 -35.09 -22.04 13.12
C SER A 229 -34.47 -20.84 13.85
N ALA A 230 -33.11 -20.74 13.90
CA ALA A 230 -32.36 -19.62 14.43
C ALA A 230 -30.97 -19.58 13.76
N PRO A 231 -30.83 -19.05 12.53
CA PRO A 231 -29.61 -19.16 11.74
C PRO A 231 -28.39 -18.50 12.38
N THR A 232 -28.57 -17.48 13.21
CA THR A 232 -27.47 -16.83 13.94
C THR A 232 -26.96 -17.68 15.10
N ASP A 233 -27.90 -18.26 15.88
CA ASP A 233 -27.59 -19.02 17.10
C ASP A 233 -27.04 -20.41 16.75
N TYR A 234 -27.55 -21.04 15.70
CA TYR A 234 -27.17 -22.38 15.25
C TYR A 234 -26.19 -22.37 14.07
N HIS A 235 -25.52 -21.27 13.87
CA HIS A 235 -24.52 -21.11 12.78
C HIS A 235 -23.39 -22.12 12.93
N PRO A 236 -23.19 -23.09 11.99
CA PRO A 236 -22.22 -24.17 12.18
C PRO A 236 -20.77 -23.71 12.38
N ARG A 237 -20.32 -22.64 11.69
CA ARG A 237 -18.96 -22.10 11.83
C ARG A 237 -18.73 -21.28 13.09
N LEU A 238 -19.76 -20.59 13.60
CA LEU A 238 -19.63 -19.81 14.82
C LEU A 238 -19.65 -20.68 16.08
N ASN A 239 -20.32 -21.84 15.99
CA ASN A 239 -20.34 -22.88 17.02
C ASN A 239 -19.22 -23.88 16.81
N CYS A 240 -17.98 -23.43 16.81
CA CYS A 240 -16.77 -24.22 16.60
C CYS A 240 -16.02 -24.53 17.90
N ALA A 241 -15.21 -25.60 17.89
CA ALA A 241 -14.23 -25.83 18.93
C ALA A 241 -13.20 -24.70 18.93
N LYS A 242 -13.04 -24.04 20.07
CA LYS A 242 -12.16 -22.87 20.26
C LYS A 242 -10.81 -23.30 20.78
N ASP A 243 -9.77 -22.55 20.43
CA ASP A 243 -8.46 -22.65 21.05
C ASP A 243 -8.47 -22.05 22.48
N PRO A 244 -7.36 -22.14 23.24
CA PRO A 244 -7.31 -21.65 24.61
C PRO A 244 -7.61 -20.16 24.81
N ASP A 245 -7.58 -19.34 23.75
CA ASP A 245 -7.96 -17.92 23.84
C ASP A 245 -9.49 -17.73 23.88
N GLY A 246 -10.27 -18.78 23.57
CA GLY A 246 -11.72 -18.77 23.56
C GLY A 246 -12.34 -17.98 22.39
N VAL A 247 -11.54 -17.49 21.46
CA VAL A 247 -11.98 -16.64 20.34
C VAL A 247 -11.85 -17.36 19.00
N THR A 248 -10.69 -17.95 18.75
CA THR A 248 -10.35 -18.53 17.44
C THR A 248 -10.80 -19.97 17.32
N CYS A 249 -11.43 -20.35 16.19
CA CYS A 249 -11.77 -21.74 15.92
C CYS A 249 -10.52 -22.57 15.65
N ILE A 250 -10.43 -23.77 16.23
CA ILE A 250 -9.41 -24.74 15.88
C ILE A 250 -9.74 -25.28 14.49
N VAL A 251 -8.77 -25.17 13.57
CA VAL A 251 -8.89 -25.64 12.18
C VAL A 251 -7.92 -26.77 11.93
N ASP A 252 -8.39 -27.89 11.37
CA ASP A 252 -7.54 -29.03 11.02
C ASP A 252 -6.72 -28.77 9.73
N ALA A 253 -5.88 -29.76 9.36
CA ALA A 253 -5.03 -29.66 8.19
C ALA A 253 -5.82 -29.57 6.86
N GLU A 254 -7.07 -30.04 6.85
CA GLU A 254 -7.99 -29.98 5.72
C GLU A 254 -8.82 -28.69 5.68
N GLY A 255 -8.61 -27.76 6.61
CA GLY A 255 -9.34 -26.49 6.67
C GLY A 255 -10.70 -26.58 7.31
N ARG A 256 -10.98 -27.61 8.15
CA ARG A 256 -12.27 -27.85 8.80
C ARG A 256 -12.21 -27.52 10.28
N THR A 257 -13.34 -27.12 10.84
CA THR A 257 -13.52 -26.92 12.28
C THR A 257 -14.61 -27.82 12.80
N THR A 258 -14.44 -28.35 14.01
CA THR A 258 -15.43 -29.21 14.67
C THR A 258 -16.60 -28.40 15.21
N VAL A 259 -17.82 -28.81 14.86
CA VAL A 259 -19.06 -28.17 15.36
C VAL A 259 -19.34 -28.62 16.79
N VAL A 260 -19.56 -27.64 17.67
CA VAL A 260 -19.87 -27.83 19.10
C VAL A 260 -20.99 -26.87 19.54
N GLY A 261 -21.25 -26.81 20.83
CA GLY A 261 -22.17 -25.82 21.44
C GLY A 261 -23.62 -25.92 20.94
N ALA A 262 -24.25 -24.75 20.71
CA ALA A 262 -25.68 -24.67 20.39
C ALA A 262 -26.04 -25.38 19.09
N ALA A 263 -25.19 -25.31 18.07
CA ALA A 263 -25.46 -25.98 16.79
C ALA A 263 -25.41 -27.51 16.93
N LYS A 264 -24.48 -28.06 17.72
CA LYS A 264 -24.41 -29.49 18.01
C LYS A 264 -25.58 -29.95 18.86
N ALA A 265 -25.94 -29.21 19.90
CA ALA A 265 -27.12 -29.50 20.70
C ALA A 265 -28.41 -29.51 19.86
N ARG A 266 -28.54 -28.53 18.96
CA ARG A 266 -29.70 -28.46 18.05
C ARG A 266 -29.75 -29.66 17.08
N GLN A 267 -28.60 -30.09 16.56
CA GLN A 267 -28.53 -31.31 15.74
C GLN A 267 -29.02 -32.55 16.51
N GLU A 268 -28.67 -32.68 17.78
CA GLU A 268 -29.12 -33.78 18.64
C GLU A 268 -30.66 -33.71 18.89
N ASP A 269 -31.20 -32.50 19.13
CA ASP A 269 -32.65 -32.29 19.23
C ASP A 269 -33.40 -32.72 17.94
N VAL A 270 -32.87 -32.40 16.78
CA VAL A 270 -33.41 -32.80 15.48
C VAL A 270 -33.47 -34.33 15.37
N LEU A 271 -32.36 -35.01 15.72
CA LEU A 271 -32.30 -36.47 15.69
C LEU A 271 -33.32 -37.11 16.67
N ASP A 272 -33.50 -36.53 17.86
CA ASP A 272 -34.53 -36.98 18.80
C ASP A 272 -35.97 -36.80 18.27
N LEU A 273 -36.23 -35.66 17.61
CA LEU A 273 -37.53 -35.42 16.94
C LEU A 273 -37.76 -36.42 15.80
N MET A 274 -36.74 -36.78 15.02
CA MET A 274 -36.84 -37.83 13.99
C MET A 274 -37.22 -39.17 14.59
N VAL A 275 -36.68 -39.54 15.76
CA VAL A 275 -37.06 -40.77 16.47
C VAL A 275 -38.52 -40.70 16.99
N VAL A 276 -38.90 -39.58 17.61
CA VAL A 276 -40.25 -39.34 18.09
C VAL A 276 -41.30 -39.45 16.97
N HIS A 277 -40.96 -38.90 15.81
CA HIS A 277 -41.83 -38.90 14.64
C HIS A 277 -41.68 -40.16 13.76
N LYS A 278 -40.89 -41.17 14.22
CA LYS A 278 -40.67 -42.47 13.54
C LYS A 278 -40.07 -42.34 12.14
N ARG A 279 -39.20 -41.31 11.95
CA ARG A 279 -38.45 -41.06 10.70
C ARG A 279 -37.03 -41.51 10.75
N ALA A 280 -36.53 -41.88 11.94
CA ALA A 280 -35.27 -42.56 12.17
C ALA A 280 -35.42 -43.57 13.30
N THR A 281 -34.59 -44.61 13.30
CA THR A 281 -34.52 -45.51 14.46
C THR A 281 -33.68 -44.86 15.57
N ARG A 282 -33.82 -45.32 16.80
CA ARG A 282 -32.99 -44.86 17.92
C ARG A 282 -31.52 -45.14 17.68
N GLU A 283 -31.21 -46.32 17.13
CA GLU A 283 -29.86 -46.75 16.82
C GLU A 283 -29.19 -45.81 15.79
N GLN A 284 -29.95 -45.44 14.73
CA GLN A 284 -29.47 -44.51 13.72
C GLN A 284 -29.23 -43.10 14.31
N ALA A 285 -30.13 -42.63 15.14
CA ALA A 285 -30.02 -41.33 15.80
C ALA A 285 -28.81 -41.27 16.76
N GLU A 286 -28.64 -42.31 17.59
CA GLU A 286 -27.48 -42.36 18.51
C GLU A 286 -26.12 -42.46 17.75
N ALA A 287 -26.10 -43.22 16.66
CA ALA A 287 -24.90 -43.27 15.80
C ALA A 287 -24.60 -41.89 15.18
N ALA A 288 -25.62 -41.19 14.68
CA ALA A 288 -25.46 -39.84 14.12
C ALA A 288 -25.07 -38.79 15.17
N LYS A 289 -25.57 -38.90 16.41
CA LYS A 289 -25.13 -38.04 17.52
C LYS A 289 -23.67 -38.27 17.90
N ALA A 290 -23.19 -39.51 17.82
CA ALA A 290 -21.77 -39.85 18.11
C ALA A 290 -20.79 -39.42 17.01
N GLU A 291 -21.28 -39.10 15.81
CA GLU A 291 -20.46 -38.61 14.69
C GLU A 291 -19.86 -37.24 15.01
N VAL A 292 -18.53 -37.13 14.80
CA VAL A 292 -17.86 -35.84 14.93
C VAL A 292 -18.14 -35.01 13.69
N LEU A 293 -18.97 -33.97 13.86
CA LEU A 293 -19.31 -33.06 12.77
C LEU A 293 -18.22 -32.02 12.59
N SER A 294 -17.70 -31.95 11.38
CA SER A 294 -16.73 -30.93 10.98
C SER A 294 -17.23 -30.21 9.73
N VAL A 295 -17.12 -28.87 9.76
CA VAL A 295 -17.46 -28.01 8.64
C VAL A 295 -16.23 -27.25 8.18
N TYR A 296 -16.13 -26.96 6.90
CA TYR A 296 -15.06 -26.11 6.39
C TYR A 296 -15.12 -24.72 7.02
N ALA A 297 -14.02 -24.26 7.59
CA ALA A 297 -13.92 -22.99 8.32
C ALA A 297 -14.12 -21.78 7.41
N SER A 298 -13.89 -21.93 6.13
CA SER A 298 -14.07 -20.90 5.10
C SER A 298 -15.28 -21.19 4.22
N SER A 299 -16.07 -20.16 3.97
CA SER A 299 -17.27 -20.22 3.13
C SER A 299 -16.99 -20.15 1.63
N ASN A 300 -15.74 -20.04 1.17
CA ASN A 300 -15.49 -19.42 -0.12
C ASN A 300 -15.32 -20.40 -1.30
N PRO A 301 -16.38 -20.65 -2.09
CA PRO A 301 -16.23 -21.17 -3.44
C PRO A 301 -15.71 -20.11 -4.44
N THR A 302 -15.58 -18.83 -4.02
CA THR A 302 -15.13 -17.73 -4.88
C THR A 302 -13.62 -17.67 -4.84
N LYS A 303 -12.96 -18.01 -5.95
CA LYS A 303 -11.51 -18.08 -6.04
C LYS A 303 -10.82 -16.72 -5.93
N ALA A 304 -11.46 -15.67 -6.44
CA ALA A 304 -10.91 -14.32 -6.52
C ALA A 304 -11.89 -13.26 -5.98
N SER A 305 -12.43 -13.49 -4.78
CA SER A 305 -13.48 -12.61 -4.19
C SER A 305 -13.06 -11.15 -4.16
N ALA A 306 -11.88 -10.83 -3.63
CA ALA A 306 -11.41 -9.46 -3.53
C ALA A 306 -11.29 -8.76 -4.91
N PHE A 307 -10.84 -9.47 -5.94
CA PHE A 307 -10.80 -8.94 -7.29
C PHE A 307 -12.20 -8.70 -7.85
N ILE A 308 -13.11 -9.65 -7.64
CA ILE A 308 -14.51 -9.52 -8.06
C ILE A 308 -15.15 -8.32 -7.38
N ASP A 309 -15.13 -8.28 -6.04
CA ASP A 309 -15.86 -7.30 -5.23
C ASP A 309 -15.30 -5.87 -5.36
N ASN A 310 -13.98 -5.72 -5.56
CA ASN A 310 -13.34 -4.41 -5.57
C ASN A 310 -12.96 -3.89 -6.96
N GLN A 311 -12.91 -4.76 -7.97
CA GLN A 311 -12.51 -4.37 -9.33
C GLN A 311 -13.60 -4.64 -10.36
N VAL A 312 -14.14 -5.88 -10.42
CA VAL A 312 -15.05 -6.31 -11.49
C VAL A 312 -16.46 -5.79 -11.26
N GLU A 313 -17.06 -6.08 -10.11
CA GLU A 313 -18.42 -5.65 -9.78
C GLU A 313 -18.59 -4.13 -9.90
N PRO A 314 -17.76 -3.29 -9.27
CA PRO A 314 -17.89 -1.83 -9.40
C PRO A 314 -17.77 -1.36 -10.85
N ARG A 315 -16.99 -2.05 -11.67
CA ARG A 315 -16.87 -1.73 -13.11
C ARG A 315 -18.13 -2.06 -13.86
N LEU A 316 -18.73 -3.25 -13.63
CA LEU A 316 -19.98 -3.67 -14.27
C LEU A 316 -21.14 -2.75 -13.89
N VAL A 317 -21.26 -2.38 -12.61
CA VAL A 317 -22.30 -1.44 -12.14
C VAL A 317 -22.18 -0.11 -12.87
N ARG A 318 -20.97 0.45 -12.95
CA ARG A 318 -20.73 1.70 -13.68
C ARG A 318 -20.98 1.59 -15.20
N MET A 319 -20.70 0.43 -15.80
CA MET A 319 -21.03 0.16 -17.20
C MET A 319 -22.56 0.14 -17.42
N CYS A 320 -23.33 -0.40 -16.48
CA CYS A 320 -24.79 -0.33 -16.52
C CYS A 320 -25.28 1.12 -16.33
N GLU A 321 -24.75 1.87 -15.36
CA GLU A 321 -25.08 3.28 -15.13
C GLU A 321 -24.76 4.16 -16.36
N ALA A 322 -23.66 3.86 -17.06
CA ALA A 322 -23.27 4.50 -18.29
C ALA A 322 -24.04 4.00 -19.55
N ARG A 323 -24.95 3.05 -19.36
CA ARG A 323 -25.74 2.38 -20.42
C ARG A 323 -24.91 1.61 -21.44
N TRP A 324 -23.72 1.14 -21.05
CA TRP A 324 -22.93 0.19 -21.84
C TRP A 324 -23.47 -1.23 -21.69
N LEU A 325 -24.10 -1.51 -20.55
CA LEU A 325 -24.86 -2.73 -20.30
C LEU A 325 -26.33 -2.37 -20.04
N PRO A 326 -27.28 -3.22 -20.46
CA PRO A 326 -28.69 -2.97 -20.20
C PRO A 326 -29.01 -3.13 -18.72
N GLN A 327 -29.87 -2.25 -18.17
CA GLN A 327 -30.50 -2.48 -16.88
C GLN A 327 -31.68 -3.43 -17.08
N LEU A 328 -31.77 -4.48 -16.27
CA LEU A 328 -32.88 -5.42 -16.31
C LEU A 328 -34.18 -4.75 -15.90
N PRO A 329 -35.27 -4.97 -16.62
CA PRO A 329 -36.61 -4.53 -16.22
C PRO A 329 -36.96 -5.06 -14.82
N GLY A 330 -37.50 -4.21 -13.97
CA GLY A 330 -37.94 -4.58 -12.61
C GLY A 330 -36.89 -4.59 -11.53
N THR A 331 -35.61 -4.33 -11.86
CA THR A 331 -34.54 -4.11 -10.86
C THR A 331 -34.56 -2.69 -10.34
N ALA A 332 -34.24 -2.51 -9.03
CA ALA A 332 -34.26 -1.20 -8.37
C ALA A 332 -33.17 -0.27 -8.94
N ASP A 333 -31.98 -0.80 -9.22
CA ASP A 333 -30.82 -0.08 -9.66
C ASP A 333 -29.89 -0.95 -10.52
N CYS A 334 -28.75 -0.40 -10.93
CA CYS A 334 -27.74 -1.13 -11.71
C CYS A 334 -27.01 -2.19 -10.91
N GLU A 335 -26.85 -2.06 -9.60
CA GLU A 335 -26.22 -3.07 -8.75
C GLU A 335 -27.10 -4.32 -8.74
N ALA A 336 -28.38 -4.18 -8.39
CA ALA A 336 -29.35 -5.28 -8.43
C ALA A 336 -29.46 -5.90 -9.84
N SER A 337 -29.42 -5.07 -10.89
CA SER A 337 -29.41 -5.52 -12.28
C SER A 337 -28.20 -6.40 -12.59
N VAL A 338 -26.99 -5.94 -12.31
CA VAL A 338 -25.74 -6.67 -12.61
C VAL A 338 -25.69 -8.00 -11.87
N HIS A 339 -26.19 -8.06 -10.64
CA HIS A 339 -26.23 -9.30 -9.86
C HIS A 339 -27.20 -10.34 -10.42
N SER A 340 -28.31 -9.87 -10.99
CA SER A 340 -29.43 -10.72 -11.41
C SER A 340 -29.48 -10.99 -12.92
N ALA A 341 -28.60 -10.37 -13.70
CA ALA A 341 -28.68 -10.40 -15.16
C ALA A 341 -28.22 -11.72 -15.79
N GLY A 342 -27.61 -12.61 -15.04
CA GLY A 342 -27.05 -13.85 -15.57
C GLY A 342 -25.92 -13.61 -16.57
N TYR A 343 -25.21 -12.51 -16.43
CA TYR A 343 -24.09 -12.22 -17.31
C TYR A 343 -22.98 -13.28 -17.16
N ARG A 344 -22.29 -13.54 -18.27
CA ARG A 344 -21.04 -14.30 -18.31
C ARG A 344 -19.92 -13.33 -18.62
N VAL A 345 -19.12 -13.01 -17.60
CA VAL A 345 -18.11 -11.96 -17.67
C VAL A 345 -16.72 -12.58 -17.79
N THR A 346 -16.01 -12.27 -18.87
CA THR A 346 -14.59 -12.61 -19.03
C THR A 346 -13.76 -11.44 -18.48
N THR A 347 -12.87 -11.73 -17.55
CA THR A 347 -11.98 -10.75 -16.94
C THR A 347 -10.57 -10.79 -17.52
N THR A 348 -9.71 -9.88 -17.08
CA THR A 348 -8.28 -9.86 -17.43
C THR A 348 -7.43 -10.79 -16.57
N LEU A 349 -7.96 -11.25 -15.43
CA LEU A 349 -7.21 -12.02 -14.46
C LEU A 349 -6.77 -13.36 -15.03
N ASP A 350 -5.50 -13.71 -14.88
CA ASP A 350 -5.00 -15.05 -15.13
C ASP A 350 -5.04 -15.83 -13.81
N TRP A 351 -6.02 -16.74 -13.66
CA TRP A 351 -6.20 -17.43 -12.41
C TRP A 351 -5.07 -18.41 -12.11
N ALA A 352 -4.58 -19.14 -13.10
CA ALA A 352 -3.53 -20.12 -12.89
C ALA A 352 -2.27 -19.45 -12.33
N GLU A 353 -1.87 -18.32 -12.88
CA GLU A 353 -0.70 -17.57 -12.44
C GLU A 353 -0.97 -16.76 -11.16
N THR A 354 -2.22 -16.31 -10.96
CA THR A 354 -2.63 -15.68 -9.68
C THR A 354 -2.55 -16.67 -8.52
N ASP A 355 -2.90 -17.94 -8.73
CA ASP A 355 -2.76 -18.99 -7.71
C ASP A 355 -1.29 -19.27 -7.39
N VAL A 356 -0.40 -19.27 -8.38
CA VAL A 356 1.06 -19.32 -8.16
C VAL A 356 1.52 -18.14 -7.31
N ALA A 357 1.09 -16.91 -7.63
CA ALA A 357 1.40 -15.72 -6.82
C ALA A 357 0.89 -15.87 -5.38
N GLN A 358 -0.32 -16.40 -5.20
CA GLN A 358 -0.92 -16.65 -3.88
C GLN A 358 -0.14 -17.69 -3.07
N GLN A 359 0.32 -18.76 -3.72
CA GLN A 359 1.17 -19.78 -3.09
C GLN A 359 2.53 -19.20 -2.70
N MET A 360 3.13 -18.37 -3.55
CA MET A 360 4.37 -17.67 -3.24
C MET A 360 4.21 -16.73 -2.04
N VAL A 361 3.13 -15.95 -1.98
CA VAL A 361 2.81 -15.11 -0.82
C VAL A 361 2.76 -15.93 0.46
N ARG A 362 2.06 -17.08 0.47
CA ARG A 362 2.00 -17.98 1.62
C ARG A 362 3.39 -18.49 2.01
N GLY A 363 4.17 -18.97 1.05
CA GLY A 363 5.50 -19.52 1.26
C GLY A 363 6.50 -18.53 1.82
N PHE A 364 6.56 -17.32 1.23
CA PHE A 364 7.49 -16.28 1.69
C PHE A 364 7.11 -15.67 3.03
N VAL A 365 5.82 -15.54 3.34
CA VAL A 365 5.37 -15.14 4.68
C VAL A 365 5.75 -16.20 5.71
N ALA A 366 5.52 -17.48 5.42
CA ALA A 366 5.92 -18.58 6.32
C ALA A 366 7.44 -18.63 6.55
N ASP A 367 8.23 -18.45 5.51
CA ASP A 367 9.70 -18.36 5.59
C ASP A 367 10.13 -17.13 6.42
N GLY A 368 9.53 -15.98 6.19
CA GLY A 368 9.79 -14.77 6.97
C GLY A 368 9.49 -14.95 8.46
N LEU A 369 8.34 -15.54 8.79
CA LEU A 369 7.97 -15.85 10.17
C LEU A 369 8.97 -16.79 10.82
N SER A 370 9.46 -17.81 10.11
CA SER A 370 10.49 -18.74 10.60
C SER A 370 11.82 -18.05 10.89
N LYS A 371 12.09 -16.92 10.24
CA LYS A 371 13.30 -16.09 10.41
C LYS A 371 13.10 -14.93 11.39
N GLY A 372 11.99 -14.92 12.11
CA GLY A 372 11.69 -13.94 13.15
C GLY A 372 11.03 -12.64 12.65
N CYS A 373 10.56 -12.59 11.39
CA CYS A 373 9.68 -11.53 10.94
C CYS A 373 8.28 -11.74 11.52
N GLU A 374 7.74 -10.80 12.27
CA GLU A 374 6.34 -10.88 12.71
C GLU A 374 5.39 -10.35 11.61
N CYS A 375 5.77 -10.47 10.33
CA CYS A 375 4.97 -10.12 9.17
C CYS A 375 4.04 -11.28 8.81
N ASN A 376 2.75 -11.13 9.11
CA ASN A 376 1.78 -12.21 8.93
C ASN A 376 1.04 -12.15 7.60
N ASN A 377 1.22 -11.08 6.83
CA ASN A 377 0.50 -10.86 5.60
C ASN A 377 1.38 -10.26 4.49
N ALA A 378 1.01 -10.53 3.25
CA ALA A 378 1.61 -9.92 2.07
C ALA A 378 0.62 -9.93 0.90
N SER A 379 0.84 -9.05 -0.07
CA SER A 379 0.02 -8.96 -1.28
C SER A 379 0.86 -8.68 -2.52
N ILE A 380 0.36 -9.12 -3.69
CA ILE A 380 0.98 -8.90 -5.00
C ILE A 380 -0.10 -8.49 -6.00
N VAL A 381 0.18 -7.44 -6.75
CA VAL A 381 -0.58 -7.09 -7.95
C VAL A 381 0.36 -6.82 -9.11
N THR A 382 0.00 -7.35 -10.29
CA THR A 382 0.75 -7.11 -11.53
C THR A 382 -0.18 -6.62 -12.62
N ILE A 383 0.20 -5.50 -13.23
CA ILE A 383 -0.47 -4.87 -14.38
C ILE A 383 0.45 -4.98 -15.59
N GLU A 384 -0.08 -5.39 -16.74
CA GLU A 384 0.66 -5.38 -17.99
C GLU A 384 0.73 -3.95 -18.53
N PRO A 385 1.93 -3.33 -18.65
CA PRO A 385 2.02 -1.92 -19.02
C PRO A 385 1.44 -1.60 -20.39
N THR A 386 1.66 -2.47 -21.37
CA THR A 386 1.29 -2.23 -22.76
C THR A 386 -0.21 -2.21 -23.03
N SER A 387 -0.97 -3.01 -22.28
CA SER A 387 -2.43 -3.10 -22.37
C SER A 387 -3.19 -2.42 -21.25
N GLY A 388 -2.52 -2.15 -20.12
CA GLY A 388 -3.17 -1.66 -18.91
C GLY A 388 -4.04 -2.70 -18.19
N GLN A 389 -3.94 -3.99 -18.55
CA GLN A 389 -4.70 -5.09 -17.97
C GLN A 389 -4.15 -5.49 -16.60
N VAL A 390 -5.06 -5.72 -15.66
CA VAL A 390 -4.72 -6.34 -14.37
C VAL A 390 -4.67 -7.84 -14.56
N ILE A 391 -3.46 -8.42 -14.55
CA ILE A 391 -3.26 -9.83 -14.85
C ILE A 391 -3.24 -10.67 -13.58
N ILE A 392 -2.64 -10.15 -12.50
CA ILE A 392 -2.43 -10.87 -11.23
C ILE A 392 -3.00 -10.02 -10.09
N TYR A 393 -3.71 -10.71 -9.19
CA TYR A 393 -4.32 -10.07 -8.03
C TYR A 393 -4.34 -11.04 -6.83
N ALA A 394 -3.27 -11.02 -6.03
CA ALA A 394 -3.15 -11.77 -4.79
C ALA A 394 -3.30 -10.79 -3.60
N PRO A 395 -4.50 -10.66 -3.01
CA PRO A 395 -4.85 -9.55 -2.13
C PRO A 395 -4.25 -9.65 -0.73
N ASN A 396 -3.96 -10.87 -0.26
CA ASN A 396 -3.44 -11.13 1.07
C ASN A 396 -2.79 -12.52 1.13
N ARG A 397 -2.24 -12.88 2.28
CA ARG A 397 -1.62 -14.21 2.48
C ARG A 397 -2.58 -15.36 2.24
N ASP A 398 -3.79 -15.25 2.76
CA ASP A 398 -4.81 -16.29 2.65
C ASP A 398 -6.21 -15.68 2.75
N PRO A 399 -6.92 -15.53 1.60
CA PRO A 399 -8.28 -14.99 1.59
C PRO A 399 -9.29 -15.77 2.44
N SER A 400 -8.99 -17.03 2.76
CA SER A 400 -9.85 -17.87 3.58
C SER A 400 -9.61 -17.73 5.09
N PHE A 401 -8.48 -17.13 5.49
CA PHE A 401 -8.06 -17.06 6.89
C PHE A 401 -8.49 -15.74 7.52
N VAL A 402 -9.76 -15.66 7.94
CA VAL A 402 -10.40 -14.45 8.49
C VAL A 402 -10.24 -14.33 10.01
N SER A 403 -9.89 -15.40 10.71
CA SER A 403 -9.83 -15.44 12.18
C SER A 403 -8.62 -14.72 12.80
N ASP A 404 -7.52 -14.57 12.07
CA ASP A 404 -6.35 -13.80 12.52
C ASP A 404 -6.40 -12.38 11.96
N ARG A 405 -6.56 -11.39 12.85
CA ARG A 405 -6.66 -9.96 12.50
C ARG A 405 -5.41 -9.43 11.78
N ARG A 406 -4.25 -10.08 11.93
CA ARG A 406 -3.01 -9.72 11.23
C ARG A 406 -3.04 -10.15 9.76
N VAL A 407 -3.81 -11.20 9.44
CA VAL A 407 -4.06 -11.67 8.08
C VAL A 407 -5.31 -11.01 7.52
N ALA A 408 -6.43 -11.09 8.27
CA ALA A 408 -7.74 -10.56 7.89
C ALA A 408 -8.06 -10.91 6.43
N GLY A 409 -8.26 -12.21 6.17
CA GLY A 409 -8.40 -12.74 4.81
C GLY A 409 -9.54 -12.12 3.99
N ASP A 410 -10.56 -11.58 4.66
CA ASP A 410 -11.66 -10.84 4.08
C ASP A 410 -11.30 -9.39 3.66
N ILE A 411 -10.13 -8.88 4.09
CA ILE A 411 -9.66 -7.53 3.73
C ILE A 411 -8.72 -7.60 2.53
N ASP A 412 -9.02 -6.80 1.52
CA ASP A 412 -8.19 -6.64 0.33
C ASP A 412 -7.03 -5.66 0.60
N GLN A 413 -5.84 -6.17 0.90
CA GLN A 413 -4.66 -5.35 1.18
C GLN A 413 -4.15 -4.55 -0.03
N LEU A 414 -4.56 -4.91 -1.24
CA LEU A 414 -4.22 -4.16 -2.46
C LEU A 414 -5.00 -2.85 -2.56
N MET A 415 -6.22 -2.83 -1.97
CA MET A 415 -7.10 -1.67 -1.92
C MET A 415 -7.01 -0.91 -0.60
N GLU A 416 -6.48 -1.53 0.46
CA GLU A 416 -6.21 -0.84 1.72
C GLU A 416 -5.17 0.27 1.54
N ILE A 417 -5.38 1.37 2.28
CA ILE A 417 -4.50 2.52 2.23
C ILE A 417 -3.42 2.42 3.29
N ASN A 418 -2.17 2.45 2.82
CA ASN A 418 -0.97 2.35 3.65
C ASN A 418 0.08 3.36 3.19
N GLN A 419 0.96 3.78 4.10
CA GLN A 419 2.07 4.65 3.74
C GLN A 419 3.11 3.89 2.92
N PRO A 420 3.42 4.33 1.70
CA PRO A 420 4.34 3.63 0.79
C PRO A 420 5.81 3.82 1.17
N GLY A 421 6.11 4.72 2.10
CA GLY A 421 7.48 5.05 2.44
C GLY A 421 8.28 5.52 1.21
N SER A 422 9.54 5.18 1.18
CA SER A 422 10.45 5.57 0.09
C SER A 422 10.05 5.10 -1.31
N SER A 423 9.08 4.18 -1.46
CA SER A 423 8.58 3.78 -2.77
C SER A 423 7.76 4.87 -3.48
N PHE A 424 7.41 5.94 -2.78
CA PHE A 424 6.78 7.14 -3.34
C PHE A 424 7.76 8.12 -4.00
N LYS A 425 9.06 8.03 -3.69
CA LYS A 425 10.09 8.94 -4.22
C LYS A 425 10.14 9.10 -5.74
N PRO A 426 9.82 8.09 -6.57
CA PRO A 426 9.73 8.27 -8.02
C PRO A 426 8.82 9.43 -8.43
N ALA A 427 7.67 9.62 -7.81
CA ALA A 427 6.78 10.75 -8.09
C ALA A 427 7.39 12.10 -7.69
N VAL A 428 8.14 12.13 -6.58
CA VAL A 428 8.84 13.34 -6.09
C VAL A 428 9.92 13.78 -7.08
N TYR A 429 10.79 12.86 -7.48
CA TYR A 429 11.88 13.18 -8.41
C TYR A 429 11.37 13.45 -9.82
N LEU A 430 10.31 12.76 -10.24
CA LEU A 430 9.69 13.01 -11.54
C LEU A 430 9.09 14.42 -11.61
N ASN A 431 8.40 14.87 -10.55
CA ASN A 431 7.97 16.26 -10.45
C ASN A 431 9.15 17.24 -10.55
N TRP A 432 10.25 16.93 -9.88
CA TRP A 432 11.44 17.78 -9.88
C TRP A 432 12.12 17.85 -11.25
N PHE A 433 12.20 16.72 -11.99
CA PHE A 433 12.73 16.68 -13.37
C PHE A 433 11.78 17.37 -14.35
N ASP A 434 10.48 17.12 -14.24
CA ASP A 434 9.49 17.60 -15.20
C ASP A 434 9.19 19.08 -15.02
N THR A 435 8.95 19.52 -13.79
CA THR A 435 8.51 20.88 -13.47
C THR A 435 9.67 21.87 -13.41
N LEU A 436 10.81 21.50 -12.84
CA LEU A 436 11.97 22.37 -12.66
C LEU A 436 13.07 22.15 -13.69
N GLY A 437 12.91 21.19 -14.61
CA GLY A 437 13.91 20.92 -15.65
C GLY A 437 15.24 20.45 -15.06
N LYS A 438 15.22 19.71 -13.98
CA LYS A 438 16.43 19.17 -13.35
C LYS A 438 16.91 17.89 -14.02
N SER A 439 18.10 17.44 -13.70
CA SER A 439 18.72 16.24 -14.28
C SER A 439 19.18 15.24 -13.22
N PRO A 440 19.47 13.99 -13.59
CA PRO A 440 20.08 13.02 -12.68
C PRO A 440 21.38 13.50 -12.01
N MET A 441 22.07 14.46 -12.62
CA MET A 441 23.33 15.02 -12.12
C MET A 441 23.16 16.34 -11.37
N SER A 442 21.95 16.89 -11.29
CA SER A 442 21.65 18.00 -10.38
C SER A 442 21.92 17.58 -8.93
N THR A 443 22.45 18.49 -8.12
CA THR A 443 23.03 18.15 -6.82
C THR A 443 22.17 18.59 -5.65
N PHE A 444 22.28 17.83 -4.56
CA PHE A 444 21.72 18.15 -3.26
C PHE A 444 22.84 18.23 -2.21
N TRP A 445 22.71 19.18 -1.29
CA TRP A 445 23.48 19.20 -0.07
C TRP A 445 22.85 18.28 0.96
N ASP A 446 23.45 17.12 1.17
CA ASP A 446 23.04 16.17 2.19
C ASP A 446 23.59 16.60 3.56
N THR A 447 22.80 17.37 4.26
CA THR A 447 23.09 17.92 5.59
C THR A 447 22.43 17.10 6.71
N SER A 448 22.48 15.79 6.63
CA SER A 448 21.90 14.90 7.65
C SER A 448 22.61 15.06 9.01
N PRO A 449 21.87 15.09 10.14
CA PRO A 449 20.42 15.20 10.24
C PRO A 449 19.89 16.59 9.82
N LEU A 450 18.74 16.63 9.18
CA LEU A 450 18.04 17.86 8.82
C LEU A 450 16.80 18.02 9.69
N THR A 451 16.67 19.11 10.42
CA THR A 451 15.45 19.39 11.21
C THR A 451 14.52 20.29 10.42
N ILE A 452 13.30 19.83 10.18
CA ILE A 452 12.22 20.58 9.53
C ILE A 452 11.00 20.49 10.45
N GLU A 453 10.42 21.65 10.81
CA GLU A 453 9.23 21.73 11.66
C GLU A 453 9.32 20.89 12.96
N GLY A 454 10.49 20.87 13.58
CA GLY A 454 10.76 20.11 14.81
C GLY A 454 11.04 18.61 14.59
N THR A 455 10.90 18.10 13.38
CA THR A 455 11.19 16.69 13.05
C THR A 455 12.61 16.54 12.51
N SER A 456 13.39 15.65 13.12
CA SER A 456 14.73 15.29 12.63
C SER A 456 14.64 14.24 11.53
N ILE A 457 15.17 14.56 10.37
CA ILE A 457 15.22 13.71 9.18
C ILE A 457 16.63 13.21 9.01
N THR A 458 16.77 11.88 8.92
CA THR A 458 18.04 11.21 8.69
C THR A 458 17.97 10.33 7.44
N ASN A 459 19.11 10.07 6.84
CA ASN A 459 19.21 9.11 5.73
C ASN A 459 19.27 7.66 6.23
N PRO A 460 18.83 6.68 5.41
CA PRO A 460 19.08 5.27 5.70
C PRO A 460 20.58 4.99 5.89
N ARG A 461 20.90 4.10 6.84
CA ARG A 461 22.28 3.76 7.24
C ARG A 461 23.12 4.94 7.71
N ASN A 462 22.49 5.97 8.24
CA ASN A 462 23.24 7.04 8.89
C ASN A 462 23.74 6.52 10.26
N ASP A 463 25.00 6.13 10.31
CA ASP A 463 25.70 5.62 11.49
C ASP A 463 26.14 6.73 12.47
N GLY A 464 25.42 7.85 12.49
CA GLY A 464 25.69 9.02 13.33
C GLY A 464 26.70 10.00 12.72
N ARG A 465 27.13 9.80 11.48
CA ARG A 465 27.95 10.76 10.74
C ARG A 465 27.11 11.93 10.24
N SER A 466 27.73 13.08 10.11
CA SER A 466 27.20 14.18 9.30
C SER A 466 26.99 13.69 7.88
N GLY A 467 25.94 14.19 7.19
CA GLY A 467 25.51 13.73 5.87
C GLY A 467 26.64 13.53 4.85
N GLU A 468 26.31 12.91 3.72
CA GLU A 468 27.27 12.53 2.66
C GLU A 468 27.93 13.75 1.97
N GLY A 469 27.51 14.97 2.29
CA GLY A 469 27.96 16.17 1.65
C GLY A 469 27.20 16.50 0.39
N LEU A 470 27.90 16.71 -0.73
CA LEU A 470 27.25 17.00 -2.00
C LEU A 470 27.00 15.71 -2.79
N ILE A 471 25.72 15.40 -3.04
CA ILE A 471 25.32 14.20 -3.78
C ILE A 471 24.48 14.56 -5.00
N THR A 472 24.50 13.72 -6.04
CA THR A 472 23.65 13.88 -7.22
C THR A 472 22.24 13.35 -6.94
N ALA A 473 21.24 13.82 -7.71
CA ALA A 473 19.88 13.23 -7.69
C ALA A 473 19.91 11.73 -8.01
N ARG A 474 20.81 11.30 -8.90
CA ARG A 474 21.03 9.89 -9.22
C ARG A 474 21.42 9.09 -7.98
N ALA A 475 22.43 9.52 -7.23
CA ALA A 475 22.86 8.86 -6.01
C ALA A 475 21.80 8.96 -4.90
N ALA A 476 21.13 10.10 -4.79
CA ALA A 476 20.09 10.32 -3.77
C ALA A 476 18.85 9.42 -3.98
N LEU A 477 18.34 9.32 -5.20
CA LEU A 477 17.18 8.45 -5.50
C LEU A 477 17.58 6.97 -5.47
N GLY A 478 18.68 6.61 -6.12
CA GLY A 478 19.18 5.23 -6.16
C GLY A 478 19.52 4.69 -4.77
N GLY A 479 20.19 5.50 -3.95
CA GLY A 479 20.50 5.22 -2.54
C GLY A 479 19.34 5.45 -1.59
N SER A 480 18.14 5.79 -2.10
CA SER A 480 16.93 6.04 -1.28
C SER A 480 17.13 7.10 -0.18
N GLN A 481 18.01 8.09 -0.40
CA GLN A 481 18.33 9.12 0.58
C GLN A 481 17.12 10.01 0.87
N ASN A 482 16.88 10.27 2.15
CA ASN A 482 15.70 11.06 2.58
C ASN A 482 15.92 12.55 2.32
N ILE A 483 17.13 13.07 2.65
CA ILE A 483 17.42 14.51 2.52
C ILE A 483 17.26 14.98 1.09
N GLY A 484 17.78 14.23 0.09
CA GLY A 484 17.58 14.54 -1.32
C GLY A 484 16.12 14.59 -1.73
N ALA A 485 15.29 13.63 -1.26
CA ALA A 485 13.87 13.60 -1.54
C ALA A 485 13.14 14.81 -0.91
N PHE A 486 13.46 15.16 0.34
CA PHE A 486 12.89 16.35 1.00
C PHE A 486 13.25 17.65 0.25
N ARG A 487 14.51 17.76 -0.20
CA ARG A 487 14.93 18.91 -1.01
C ARG A 487 14.20 18.98 -2.34
N ALA A 488 14.09 17.86 -3.05
CA ALA A 488 13.37 17.79 -4.32
C ALA A 488 11.86 18.16 -4.15
N ALA A 489 11.23 17.67 -3.07
CA ALA A 489 9.84 17.99 -2.78
C ALA A 489 9.65 19.46 -2.40
N GLN A 490 10.55 20.03 -1.61
CA GLN A 490 10.49 21.43 -1.18
C GLN A 490 10.71 22.38 -2.36
N GLU A 491 11.73 22.12 -3.19
CA GLU A 491 11.99 22.93 -4.39
C GLU A 491 10.88 22.81 -5.44
N GLY A 492 10.37 21.58 -5.64
CA GLY A 492 9.31 21.30 -6.61
C GLY A 492 7.90 21.69 -6.17
N GLY A 493 7.74 21.96 -4.88
CA GLY A 493 6.42 22.26 -4.26
C GLY A 493 5.61 21.01 -3.93
N ILE A 494 5.10 20.93 -2.70
CA ILE A 494 4.34 19.77 -2.20
C ILE A 494 3.08 19.52 -3.05
N ASP A 495 2.34 20.57 -3.39
CA ASP A 495 1.13 20.45 -4.21
C ASP A 495 1.43 19.93 -5.62
N ASN A 496 2.58 20.29 -6.19
CA ASN A 496 3.01 19.78 -7.49
C ASN A 496 3.41 18.30 -7.41
N VAL A 497 4.02 17.87 -6.30
CA VAL A 497 4.30 16.45 -6.05
C VAL A 497 3.00 15.65 -5.98
N ILE A 498 1.98 16.17 -5.27
CA ILE A 498 0.65 15.54 -5.20
C ILE A 498 0.02 15.49 -6.60
N ALA A 499 0.06 16.59 -7.34
CA ALA A 499 -0.46 16.63 -8.70
C ALA A 499 0.24 15.64 -9.64
N MET A 500 1.57 15.51 -9.52
CA MET A 500 2.35 14.52 -10.27
C MET A 500 1.94 13.09 -9.92
N ALA A 501 1.81 12.75 -8.64
CA ALA A 501 1.39 11.44 -8.20
C ALA A 501 -0.03 11.09 -8.72
N LYS A 502 -0.96 12.05 -8.69
CA LYS A 502 -2.30 11.90 -9.28
C LYS A 502 -2.25 11.64 -10.78
N LYS A 503 -1.43 12.38 -11.53
CA LYS A 503 -1.20 12.14 -12.97
C LYS A 503 -0.66 10.74 -13.24
N LEU A 504 0.18 10.23 -12.36
CA LEU A 504 0.74 8.87 -12.44
C LEU A 504 -0.26 7.76 -12.06
N GLY A 505 -1.43 8.11 -11.56
CA GLY A 505 -2.48 7.13 -11.28
C GLY A 505 -2.84 6.91 -9.83
N ILE A 506 -2.21 7.61 -8.88
CA ILE A 506 -2.58 7.53 -7.46
C ILE A 506 -3.93 8.22 -7.24
N THR A 507 -4.85 7.52 -6.55
CA THR A 507 -6.25 7.97 -6.39
C THR A 507 -6.60 8.43 -4.99
N THR A 508 -5.68 8.35 -4.02
CA THR A 508 -5.97 8.47 -2.58
C THR A 508 -5.49 9.79 -1.96
N LEU A 509 -4.78 10.63 -2.70
CA LEU A 509 -4.11 11.81 -2.13
C LEU A 509 -5.09 12.97 -1.92
N ASP A 510 -5.93 12.82 -0.92
CA ASP A 510 -6.76 13.90 -0.37
C ASP A 510 -6.90 13.68 1.13
N GLN A 511 -6.56 14.67 1.92
CA GLN A 511 -6.53 14.62 3.38
C GLN A 511 -7.85 14.21 4.01
N ARG A 512 -8.96 14.56 3.40
CA ARG A 512 -10.31 14.24 3.88
C ARG A 512 -10.58 12.73 3.91
N PHE A 513 -9.85 11.96 3.10
CA PHE A 513 -9.96 10.51 2.98
C PHE A 513 -8.77 9.77 3.58
N ASP A 514 -7.74 10.49 4.03
CA ASP A 514 -6.56 9.89 4.63
C ASP A 514 -6.76 9.72 6.14
N PRO A 515 -6.81 8.49 6.67
CA PRO A 515 -7.09 8.24 8.08
C PRO A 515 -6.01 8.77 9.03
N THR A 516 -4.81 9.13 8.54
CA THR A 516 -3.78 9.77 9.36
C THR A 516 -4.12 11.21 9.70
N PHE A 517 -4.96 11.86 8.90
CA PHE A 517 -5.46 13.20 9.16
C PHE A 517 -6.82 13.09 9.85
N ARG A 518 -6.85 13.04 11.17
CA ARG A 518 -8.09 13.13 11.92
C ARG A 518 -8.66 14.53 11.80
N ALA A 519 -9.88 14.63 11.31
CA ALA A 519 -10.88 15.72 11.45
C ALA A 519 -10.42 17.18 11.66
N HIS A 520 -9.19 17.56 11.36
CA HIS A 520 -8.73 18.94 11.43
C HIS A 520 -8.53 19.49 10.02
N VAL A 521 -9.44 20.36 9.65
CA VAL A 521 -9.67 20.91 8.31
C VAL A 521 -8.48 21.72 7.75
N ASP A 522 -7.56 22.11 8.61
CA ASP A 522 -6.46 23.03 8.26
C ASP A 522 -5.09 22.34 8.13
N VAL A 523 -5.03 21.03 8.22
CA VAL A 523 -3.75 20.29 8.08
C VAL A 523 -3.53 19.94 6.62
N THR A 524 -2.47 20.45 6.03
CA THR A 524 -2.05 20.12 4.66
C THR A 524 -0.97 19.02 4.68
N TYR A 525 -0.86 18.26 3.59
CA TYR A 525 0.28 17.36 3.42
C TYR A 525 1.58 18.17 3.56
N GLY A 526 2.41 17.76 4.50
CA GLY A 526 3.67 18.42 4.80
C GLY A 526 4.85 17.81 4.01
N ALA A 527 6.05 18.22 4.40
CA ALA A 527 7.29 17.73 3.78
C ALA A 527 7.49 16.20 3.89
N SER A 528 6.81 15.52 4.83
CA SER A 528 6.83 14.05 4.99
C SER A 528 6.37 13.29 3.74
N ILE A 529 5.61 13.92 2.85
CA ILE A 529 5.21 13.32 1.57
C ILE A 529 6.42 12.90 0.72
N ALA A 530 7.54 13.58 0.89
CA ALA A 530 8.81 13.27 0.23
C ALA A 530 9.29 11.84 0.49
N THR A 531 8.91 11.28 1.62
CA THR A 531 9.23 9.90 2.02
C THR A 531 7.99 9.03 2.17
N GLY A 532 6.89 9.41 1.50
CA GLY A 532 5.65 8.64 1.50
C GLY A 532 4.83 8.79 2.78
N GLY A 533 4.81 9.96 3.39
CA GLY A 533 3.98 10.30 4.55
C GLY A 533 2.49 10.45 4.25
N ALA A 534 2.04 10.01 3.08
CA ALA A 534 0.63 9.95 2.68
C ALA A 534 0.23 8.53 2.33
N ASN A 535 -1.03 8.16 2.56
CA ASN A 535 -1.51 6.81 2.32
C ASN A 535 -1.89 6.57 0.86
N VAL A 536 -1.47 5.44 0.31
CA VAL A 536 -1.76 5.00 -1.07
C VAL A 536 -2.14 3.52 -1.10
N ARG A 537 -2.76 3.10 -2.19
CA ARG A 537 -3.09 1.69 -2.47
C ARG A 537 -1.93 1.00 -3.17
N ALA A 538 -1.68 -0.27 -2.86
CA ALA A 538 -0.72 -1.08 -3.61
C ALA A 538 -1.13 -1.21 -5.09
N PHE A 539 -2.42 -1.28 -5.35
CA PHE A 539 -2.99 -1.27 -6.70
C PHE A 539 -2.61 -0.01 -7.49
N ASP A 540 -2.73 1.17 -6.87
CA ASP A 540 -2.35 2.43 -7.51
C ASP A 540 -0.83 2.54 -7.74
N MET A 541 -0.03 1.97 -6.81
CA MET A 541 1.43 1.93 -6.97
C MET A 541 1.86 1.06 -8.15
N ALA A 542 1.19 -0.08 -8.40
CA ALA A 542 1.44 -0.87 -9.60
C ALA A 542 1.07 -0.09 -10.87
N TYR A 543 -0.06 0.63 -10.86
CA TYR A 543 -0.47 1.42 -12.01
C TYR A 543 0.47 2.61 -12.26
N MET A 544 0.96 3.28 -11.23
CA MET A 544 2.01 4.29 -11.33
C MET A 544 3.26 3.72 -12.03
N ASN A 545 3.70 2.54 -11.63
CA ASN A 545 4.84 1.86 -12.26
C ASN A 545 4.54 1.48 -13.73
N SER A 546 3.30 1.14 -14.07
CA SER A 546 2.86 0.91 -15.45
C SER A 546 3.00 2.16 -16.30
N VAL A 547 2.62 3.33 -15.78
CA VAL A 547 2.81 4.64 -16.47
C VAL A 547 4.30 4.93 -16.66
N ILE A 548 5.14 4.66 -15.66
CA ILE A 548 6.59 4.85 -15.77
C ILE A 548 7.19 3.89 -16.82
N ALA A 549 6.79 2.61 -16.82
CA ALA A 549 7.22 1.61 -17.81
C ALA A 549 6.86 2.02 -19.25
N ASN A 550 5.77 2.75 -19.42
CA ASN A 550 5.29 3.29 -20.70
C ASN A 550 5.85 4.69 -21.02
N MET A 551 6.95 5.10 -20.39
CA MET A 551 7.55 6.44 -20.62
C MET A 551 6.52 7.57 -20.43
N GLY A 552 5.74 7.51 -19.37
CA GLY A 552 4.78 8.55 -18.98
C GLY A 552 3.43 8.47 -19.71
N ALA A 553 3.18 7.41 -20.48
CA ALA A 553 1.87 7.19 -21.06
C ALA A 553 1.02 6.31 -20.14
N MET A 554 -0.13 6.81 -19.75
CA MET A 554 -1.18 6.03 -19.09
C MET A 554 -1.90 5.18 -20.10
N VAL A 555 -2.08 3.89 -19.83
CA VAL A 555 -2.76 2.93 -20.71
C VAL A 555 -3.89 2.27 -19.93
N GLY A 556 -5.07 2.20 -20.54
CA GLY A 556 -6.23 1.63 -19.86
C GLY A 556 -7.54 1.92 -20.59
N VAL A 557 -8.60 2.02 -19.83
CA VAL A 557 -9.94 2.30 -20.30
C VAL A 557 -10.50 3.57 -19.66
N GLU A 558 -11.40 4.26 -20.36
CA GLU A 558 -12.07 5.45 -19.82
C GLU A 558 -12.65 5.19 -18.44
N THR A 559 -12.38 6.12 -17.54
CA THR A 559 -12.94 6.06 -16.19
C THR A 559 -14.44 6.32 -16.23
N LEU A 560 -15.20 5.45 -15.56
CA LEU A 560 -16.63 5.64 -15.29
C LEU A 560 -16.90 6.03 -13.84
N ALA A 561 -15.87 6.16 -13.01
CA ALA A 561 -16.03 6.55 -11.61
C ALA A 561 -16.56 7.98 -11.48
N LYS A 562 -17.49 8.19 -10.54
CA LYS A 562 -18.05 9.50 -10.24
C LYS A 562 -16.98 10.37 -9.58
N THR A 563 -16.76 11.57 -10.12
CA THR A 563 -15.85 12.55 -9.51
C THR A 563 -16.56 13.26 -8.38
N LEU A 564 -15.96 13.29 -7.19
CA LEU A 564 -16.46 14.03 -6.05
C LEU A 564 -16.53 15.54 -6.40
N GLN A 565 -17.69 16.12 -6.20
CA GLN A 565 -17.86 17.56 -6.29
C GLN A 565 -17.50 18.17 -4.93
N LEU A 566 -16.57 19.11 -4.90
CA LEU A 566 -16.15 19.79 -3.67
C LEU A 566 -17.32 20.45 -2.91
N LYS A 567 -18.36 20.90 -3.64
CA LYS A 567 -19.59 21.43 -3.04
C LYS A 567 -20.37 20.39 -2.23
N ASP A 568 -20.30 19.11 -2.62
CA ASP A 568 -21.06 18.04 -1.98
C ASP A 568 -20.37 17.59 -0.66
N LEU A 569 -19.08 17.91 -0.50
CA LEU A 569 -18.31 17.61 0.71
C LEU A 569 -18.41 18.69 1.79
N LYS A 570 -18.74 19.94 1.42
CA LYS A 570 -18.72 21.08 2.34
C LYS A 570 -19.94 21.21 3.23
N SER A 571 -21.07 20.58 2.88
CA SER A 571 -22.34 20.97 3.49
C SER A 571 -22.75 20.21 4.72
N THR A 572 -22.08 19.12 5.10
CA THR A 572 -22.62 18.26 6.16
C THR A 572 -21.60 17.79 7.19
N ALA A 573 -20.32 17.80 6.90
CA ALA A 573 -19.34 17.10 7.72
C ALA A 573 -18.63 18.01 8.73
N ILE A 574 -18.44 19.26 8.45
CA ILE A 574 -17.55 20.15 9.21
C ILE A 574 -18.28 20.91 10.34
N ASP A 575 -19.58 21.19 10.16
CA ASP A 575 -20.30 22.08 11.07
C ASP A 575 -21.08 21.41 12.20
N THR A 576 -21.27 20.09 12.21
CA THR A 576 -22.19 19.42 13.14
C THR A 576 -21.57 18.41 14.11
N GLY A 577 -20.30 18.05 13.96
CA GLY A 577 -19.64 17.05 14.82
C GLY A 577 -20.21 15.62 14.67
N THR A 578 -21.07 15.38 13.68
CA THR A 578 -21.67 14.07 13.38
C THR A 578 -21.00 13.36 12.20
N ASP A 579 -19.78 13.69 11.91
CA ASP A 579 -19.00 13.33 10.72
C ASP A 579 -18.76 11.84 10.50
N TYR A 580 -19.05 10.99 11.48
CA TYR A 580 -18.63 9.60 11.41
C TYR A 580 -19.43 8.79 10.39
N ASP A 581 -20.71 9.02 10.22
CA ASP A 581 -21.58 8.16 9.39
C ASP A 581 -21.48 8.46 7.89
N LEU A 582 -21.47 9.74 7.51
CA LEU A 582 -21.22 10.13 6.10
C LEU A 582 -19.78 9.83 5.68
N ALA A 583 -18.82 10.02 6.58
CA ALA A 583 -17.44 9.66 6.33
C ALA A 583 -17.24 8.13 6.16
N VAL A 584 -18.01 7.31 6.84
CA VAL A 584 -17.96 5.84 6.70
C VAL A 584 -18.49 5.41 5.35
N GLU A 585 -19.66 5.90 4.93
CA GLU A 585 -20.26 5.57 3.62
C GLU A 585 -19.37 6.11 2.47
N GLN A 586 -18.88 7.35 2.56
CA GLN A 586 -17.98 7.90 1.57
C GLN A 586 -16.62 7.19 1.55
N LYS A 587 -16.08 6.79 2.71
CA LYS A 587 -14.88 5.96 2.80
C LYS A 587 -15.09 4.61 2.15
N PHE A 588 -16.23 4.01 2.37
CA PHE A 588 -16.60 2.73 1.74
C PHE A 588 -16.68 2.86 0.22
N GLN A 589 -17.39 3.86 -0.30
CA GLN A 589 -17.46 4.11 -1.73
C GLN A 589 -16.10 4.48 -2.33
N PHE A 590 -15.27 5.20 -1.59
CA PHE A 590 -13.91 5.54 -1.98
C PHE A 590 -12.98 4.31 -1.98
N SER A 591 -13.08 3.45 -0.97
CA SER A 591 -12.28 2.21 -0.91
C SER A 591 -12.56 1.28 -2.08
N ARG A 592 -13.81 1.25 -2.57
CA ARG A 592 -14.22 0.51 -3.77
C ARG A 592 -13.88 1.19 -5.10
N GLY A 593 -13.29 2.38 -5.07
CA GLY A 593 -12.99 3.13 -6.29
C GLY A 593 -14.21 3.70 -7.03
N ASN A 594 -15.39 3.70 -6.41
CA ASN A 594 -16.62 4.26 -6.97
C ASN A 594 -16.63 5.78 -7.00
N ILE A 595 -15.87 6.39 -6.10
CA ILE A 595 -15.71 7.83 -5.99
C ILE A 595 -14.27 8.20 -6.28
N ARG A 596 -14.06 9.28 -7.05
CA ARG A 596 -12.74 9.79 -7.36
C ARG A 596 -12.54 11.20 -6.85
N ILE A 597 -11.31 11.47 -6.47
CA ILE A 597 -10.82 12.81 -6.18
C ILE A 597 -10.58 13.53 -7.50
N PRO A 598 -10.99 14.82 -7.64
CA PRO A 598 -10.69 15.60 -8.83
C PRO A 598 -9.19 15.63 -9.14
N GLY A 599 -8.86 15.53 -10.43
CA GLY A 599 -7.48 15.58 -10.92
C GLY A 599 -6.70 14.26 -10.77
N THR A 600 -7.34 13.17 -10.32
CA THR A 600 -6.74 11.84 -10.36
C THR A 600 -6.75 11.26 -11.78
N ARG A 601 -6.19 10.08 -11.94
CA ARG A 601 -5.99 9.40 -13.22
C ARG A 601 -7.20 9.48 -14.16
N GLU A 602 -6.96 9.63 -15.44
CA GLU A 602 -8.01 9.76 -16.46
C GLU A 602 -8.46 8.42 -17.03
N LEU A 603 -7.55 7.42 -17.04
CA LEU A 603 -7.84 6.07 -17.48
C LEU A 603 -7.73 5.10 -16.30
N ASP A 604 -8.65 4.12 -16.25
CA ASP A 604 -8.59 3.00 -15.31
C ASP A 604 -7.82 1.82 -15.89
N PRO A 605 -7.15 1.01 -15.08
CA PRO A 605 -6.72 -0.32 -15.48
C PRO A 605 -7.89 -1.14 -16.00
N ILE A 606 -7.63 -2.00 -16.97
CA ILE A 606 -8.64 -2.88 -17.58
C ILE A 606 -8.79 -4.12 -16.70
N VAL A 607 -10.03 -4.46 -16.35
CA VAL A 607 -10.38 -5.63 -15.54
C VAL A 607 -11.44 -6.52 -16.20
N VAL A 608 -12.22 -6.00 -17.15
CA VAL A 608 -13.26 -6.73 -17.90
C VAL A 608 -12.89 -6.74 -19.37
N LEU A 609 -12.93 -7.91 -20.00
CA LEU A 609 -12.66 -8.10 -21.44
C LEU A 609 -13.93 -8.25 -22.24
N GLN A 610 -14.93 -9.00 -21.73
CA GLN A 610 -16.17 -9.27 -22.44
C GLN A 610 -17.30 -9.52 -21.47
N VAL A 611 -18.51 -9.11 -21.84
CA VAL A 611 -19.76 -9.44 -21.14
C VAL A 611 -20.71 -10.08 -22.15
N ARG A 612 -21.23 -11.25 -21.81
CA ARG A 612 -22.27 -11.97 -22.57
C ARG A 612 -23.53 -12.08 -21.71
N ASP A 613 -24.67 -12.26 -22.37
CA ASP A 613 -25.93 -12.62 -21.70
C ASP A 613 -26.01 -14.13 -21.39
N VAL A 614 -27.14 -14.56 -20.83
CA VAL A 614 -27.43 -15.98 -20.52
C VAL A 614 -27.42 -16.88 -21.73
N ASP A 615 -27.78 -16.37 -22.91
CA ASP A 615 -27.84 -17.10 -24.16
C ASP A 615 -26.50 -17.15 -24.89
N GLY A 616 -25.48 -16.46 -24.35
CA GLY A 616 -24.12 -16.38 -24.89
C GLY A 616 -23.90 -15.25 -25.89
N ASN A 617 -24.92 -14.38 -26.15
CA ASN A 617 -24.75 -13.23 -27.02
C ASN A 617 -23.81 -12.20 -26.38
N ILE A 618 -22.93 -11.61 -27.19
CA ILE A 618 -22.00 -10.58 -26.73
C ILE A 618 -22.76 -9.26 -26.56
N LEU A 619 -22.81 -8.78 -25.30
CA LEU A 619 -23.36 -7.47 -24.96
C LEU A 619 -22.31 -6.37 -25.07
N TRP A 620 -21.09 -6.68 -24.70
CA TRP A 620 -19.99 -5.73 -24.71
C TRP A 620 -18.64 -6.45 -24.81
N THR A 621 -17.71 -5.83 -25.50
CA THR A 621 -16.31 -6.31 -25.63
C THR A 621 -15.37 -5.13 -25.46
N GLN A 622 -14.29 -5.32 -24.72
CA GLN A 622 -13.21 -4.35 -24.59
C GLN A 622 -12.55 -4.12 -25.95
N GLY A 623 -12.56 -2.90 -26.40
CA GLY A 623 -11.80 -2.47 -27.58
C GLY A 623 -10.31 -2.28 -27.28
N GLU A 624 -9.59 -1.70 -28.24
CA GLU A 624 -8.19 -1.35 -28.05
C GLU A 624 -8.00 -0.43 -26.83
N PRO A 625 -6.97 -0.66 -26.00
CA PRO A 625 -6.68 0.19 -24.86
C PRO A 625 -6.43 1.63 -25.27
N GLN A 626 -7.01 2.57 -24.56
CA GLN A 626 -6.68 3.98 -24.73
C GLN A 626 -5.28 4.26 -24.19
N ARG A 627 -4.56 5.18 -24.86
CA ARG A 627 -3.22 5.60 -24.47
C ARG A 627 -3.16 7.13 -24.37
N LYS A 628 -2.77 7.64 -23.19
CA LYS A 628 -2.68 9.08 -22.93
C LYS A 628 -1.34 9.45 -22.32
N GLN A 629 -0.59 10.35 -22.99
CA GLN A 629 0.64 10.89 -22.41
C GLN A 629 0.29 11.87 -21.28
N VAL A 630 0.63 11.51 -20.04
CA VAL A 630 0.29 12.30 -18.83
C VAL A 630 1.50 13.01 -18.23
N VAL A 631 2.72 12.54 -18.53
CA VAL A 631 3.99 13.13 -18.13
C VAL A 631 4.94 13.09 -19.33
N ASP A 632 5.83 14.08 -19.46
CA ASP A 632 6.82 14.11 -20.55
C ASP A 632 7.69 12.85 -20.55
N ALA A 633 7.83 12.21 -21.71
CA ALA A 633 8.56 10.97 -21.86
C ALA A 633 10.06 11.13 -21.52
N GLY A 634 10.64 12.28 -21.83
CA GLY A 634 12.04 12.58 -21.52
C GLY A 634 12.27 12.66 -20.01
N SER A 635 11.36 13.29 -19.26
CA SER A 635 11.42 13.34 -17.79
C SER A 635 11.33 11.93 -17.17
N VAL A 636 10.44 11.09 -17.71
CA VAL A 636 10.32 9.69 -17.27
C VAL A 636 11.56 8.88 -17.64
N TRP A 637 12.17 9.13 -18.80
CA TRP A 637 13.45 8.51 -19.17
C TRP A 637 14.56 8.85 -18.19
N LEU A 638 14.65 10.11 -17.73
CA LEU A 638 15.62 10.50 -16.71
C LEU A 638 15.42 9.71 -15.41
N LEU A 639 14.15 9.57 -14.97
CA LEU A 639 13.81 8.76 -13.81
C LEU A 639 14.18 7.28 -14.03
N HIS A 640 13.78 6.71 -15.18
CA HIS A 640 14.08 5.33 -15.54
C HIS A 640 15.59 5.06 -15.53
N SER A 641 16.41 5.97 -16.08
CA SER A 641 17.86 5.84 -16.13
C SER A 641 18.53 5.72 -14.76
N ILE A 642 17.83 6.15 -13.69
CA ILE A 642 18.30 5.98 -12.32
C ILE A 642 17.76 4.67 -11.73
N MET A 643 16.45 4.42 -11.90
CA MET A 643 15.78 3.27 -11.27
C MET A 643 16.22 1.92 -11.85
N SER A 644 16.63 1.90 -13.13
CA SER A 644 17.10 0.70 -13.82
C SER A 644 18.59 0.43 -13.64
N ASP A 645 19.35 1.40 -13.13
CA ASP A 645 20.80 1.30 -13.00
C ASP A 645 21.21 0.91 -11.59
N CYS A 646 21.71 -0.32 -11.44
CA CYS A 646 22.17 -0.81 -10.16
C CYS A 646 23.33 0.01 -9.57
N THR A 647 24.16 0.63 -10.44
CA THR A 647 25.28 1.46 -9.96
C THR A 647 24.81 2.74 -9.29
N ALA A 648 23.56 3.20 -9.55
CA ALA A 648 22.96 4.31 -8.81
C ALA A 648 22.64 3.92 -7.35
N ARG A 649 22.48 2.63 -7.06
CA ARG A 649 22.11 2.08 -5.75
C ARG A 649 23.29 1.74 -4.84
N PHE A 650 24.51 2.09 -5.24
CA PHE A 650 25.76 1.70 -4.56
C PHE A 650 25.81 2.08 -3.07
N VAL A 651 25.06 3.10 -2.66
CA VAL A 651 25.04 3.57 -1.25
C VAL A 651 24.41 2.51 -0.32
N ILE A 652 23.41 1.74 -0.79
CA ILE A 652 22.69 0.77 0.05
C ILE A 652 22.77 -0.65 -0.52
N TRP A 653 22.42 -0.84 -1.81
CA TRP A 653 22.13 -2.17 -2.37
C TRP A 653 23.20 -2.68 -3.35
N GLY A 654 23.81 -1.78 -4.15
CA GLY A 654 24.73 -2.14 -5.22
C GLY A 654 24.09 -2.93 -6.36
N CYS A 655 24.96 -3.56 -7.18
CA CYS A 655 24.59 -4.44 -8.27
C CYS A 655 24.56 -5.88 -7.79
N GLY A 656 23.52 -6.64 -8.19
CA GLY A 656 23.30 -8.01 -7.81
C GLY A 656 23.79 -9.04 -8.83
N SER A 657 23.80 -10.28 -8.38
CA SER A 657 23.96 -11.46 -9.20
C SER A 657 22.70 -12.33 -9.15
N SER A 658 22.58 -13.31 -10.03
CA SER A 658 21.50 -14.29 -10.01
C SER A 658 21.50 -15.19 -8.76
N ASN A 659 22.53 -15.17 -7.94
CA ASN A 659 22.76 -16.10 -6.84
C ASN A 659 22.22 -15.64 -5.47
N GLY A 660 21.21 -14.78 -5.42
CA GLY A 660 20.45 -14.56 -4.19
C GLY A 660 21.09 -13.58 -3.19
N ASP A 661 21.92 -12.65 -3.64
CA ASP A 661 22.41 -11.56 -2.82
C ASP A 661 21.30 -10.54 -2.47
N ASN A 662 21.57 -9.66 -1.53
CA ASN A 662 20.63 -8.62 -1.08
C ASN A 662 20.44 -7.47 -2.09
N ALA A 663 21.03 -7.55 -3.28
CA ALA A 663 20.81 -6.56 -4.33
C ALA A 663 19.39 -6.65 -4.91
N LEU A 664 18.95 -5.53 -5.48
CA LEU A 664 17.55 -5.40 -5.91
C LEU A 664 17.29 -5.93 -7.33
N ASP A 665 18.33 -6.26 -8.11
CA ASP A 665 18.18 -6.77 -9.47
C ASP A 665 17.40 -8.08 -9.48
N PHE A 666 16.57 -8.29 -10.50
CA PHE A 666 15.75 -9.48 -10.65
C PHE A 666 16.06 -10.19 -11.96
N PHE A 667 15.93 -11.52 -11.95
CA PHE A 667 16.44 -12.40 -13.00
C PHE A 667 15.40 -13.44 -13.39
N MET A 668 15.45 -13.86 -14.65
CA MET A 668 14.76 -15.03 -15.17
C MET A 668 15.84 -16.00 -15.70
N ASP A 669 15.91 -17.19 -15.16
CA ASP A 669 16.89 -18.21 -15.57
C ASP A 669 18.34 -17.71 -15.68
N GLY A 670 18.76 -16.91 -14.71
CA GLY A 670 20.10 -16.30 -14.67
C GLY A 670 20.30 -15.07 -15.55
N THR A 671 19.31 -14.70 -16.38
CA THR A 671 19.33 -13.50 -17.20
C THR A 671 18.64 -12.34 -16.48
N GLN A 672 19.33 -11.21 -16.35
CA GLN A 672 18.76 -10.02 -15.73
C GLN A 672 17.58 -9.48 -16.57
N ILE A 673 16.46 -9.25 -15.90
CA ILE A 673 15.28 -8.63 -16.52
C ILE A 673 15.48 -7.11 -16.51
N PRO A 674 15.50 -6.44 -17.68
CA PRO A 674 15.59 -4.99 -17.74
C PRO A 674 14.36 -4.33 -17.09
N GLY A 675 14.60 -3.46 -16.11
CA GLY A 675 13.50 -2.79 -15.41
C GLY A 675 13.97 -1.82 -14.34
N GLY A 676 13.02 -1.12 -13.75
CA GLY A 676 13.26 -0.19 -12.64
C GLY A 676 12.59 -0.67 -11.35
N ILE A 677 13.19 -0.35 -10.21
CA ILE A 677 12.73 -0.78 -8.88
C ILE A 677 12.90 0.29 -7.82
N LYS A 678 12.03 0.24 -6.81
CA LYS A 678 12.12 1.08 -5.63
C LYS A 678 11.56 0.38 -4.40
N THR A 679 12.33 0.37 -3.33
CA THR A 679 11.92 -0.11 -2.00
C THR A 679 11.18 0.97 -1.22
N GLY A 680 10.31 0.55 -0.29
CA GLY A 680 9.65 1.41 0.67
C GLY A 680 9.58 0.77 2.06
N THR A 681 9.49 1.60 3.09
CA THR A 681 9.29 1.17 4.47
C THR A 681 8.32 2.12 5.13
N GLN A 682 7.22 1.58 5.65
CA GLN A 682 6.29 2.30 6.49
C GLN A 682 6.80 2.25 7.92
N GLN A 683 7.18 3.40 8.45
CA GLN A 683 7.67 3.51 9.83
C GLN A 683 6.53 3.51 10.84
N GLY A 684 6.78 2.94 12.01
CA GLY A 684 5.86 2.97 13.14
C GLY A 684 5.96 4.27 13.95
N PRO A 685 5.05 4.46 14.92
CA PRO A 685 4.88 5.75 15.59
C PRO A 685 5.92 6.04 16.68
N LYS A 686 6.69 5.07 17.17
CA LYS A 686 7.50 5.22 18.38
C LYS A 686 9.00 5.38 18.14
N SER A 687 9.53 4.89 17.04
CA SER A 687 10.96 4.99 16.73
C SER A 687 11.24 4.83 15.24
N ALA A 688 12.43 5.28 14.82
CA ALA A 688 12.92 5.10 13.44
C ALA A 688 13.18 3.62 13.07
N VAL A 689 13.20 2.73 14.07
CA VAL A 689 13.39 1.28 13.87
C VAL A 689 12.07 0.48 13.88
N ASP A 690 10.96 1.11 14.30
CA ASP A 690 9.65 0.48 14.23
C ASP A 690 9.19 0.41 12.78
N THR A 691 8.86 -0.77 12.31
CA THR A 691 8.34 -1.00 10.95
C THR A 691 6.92 -1.56 11.03
N LEU A 692 6.00 -0.94 10.31
CA LEU A 692 4.62 -1.42 10.15
C LEU A 692 4.46 -2.27 8.89
N ALA A 693 5.14 -1.88 7.81
CA ALA A 693 5.12 -2.60 6.54
C ALA A 693 6.33 -2.27 5.68
N THR A 694 6.63 -3.15 4.76
CA THR A 694 7.67 -2.97 3.74
C THR A 694 7.07 -3.12 2.34
N TRP A 695 7.65 -2.39 1.40
CA TRP A 695 7.18 -2.30 0.01
C TRP A 695 8.31 -2.57 -0.97
N MET A 696 7.95 -3.22 -2.07
CA MET A 696 8.78 -3.30 -3.25
C MET A 696 7.93 -3.04 -4.48
N ASN A 697 8.28 -2.00 -5.22
CA ASN A 697 7.57 -1.60 -6.44
C ASN A 697 8.57 -1.57 -7.59
N GLY A 698 8.17 -2.09 -8.72
CA GLY A 698 9.04 -2.10 -9.89
C GLY A 698 8.33 -2.50 -11.16
N TYR A 699 9.09 -2.44 -12.25
CA TYR A 699 8.53 -2.70 -13.56
C TYR A 699 9.58 -3.24 -14.54
N SER A 700 9.11 -3.97 -15.50
CA SER A 700 9.75 -4.27 -16.77
C SER A 700 8.89 -3.72 -17.92
N ARG A 701 9.21 -4.05 -19.16
CA ARG A 701 8.31 -3.75 -20.30
C ARG A 701 7.00 -4.57 -20.26
N TYR A 702 6.97 -5.67 -19.52
CA TYR A 702 5.91 -6.67 -19.54
C TYR A 702 5.11 -6.73 -18.23
N ALA A 703 5.64 -6.20 -17.16
CA ALA A 703 5.04 -6.25 -15.83
C ALA A 703 5.31 -4.97 -15.05
N ALA A 704 4.28 -4.41 -14.45
CA ALA A 704 4.37 -3.39 -13.42
C ALA A 704 3.77 -3.99 -12.14
N THR A 705 4.63 -4.21 -11.14
CA THR A 705 4.28 -4.99 -9.94
C THR A 705 4.47 -4.17 -8.68
N ALA A 706 3.50 -4.28 -7.78
CA ALA A 706 3.61 -3.81 -6.40
C ALA A 706 3.49 -5.00 -5.44
N VAL A 707 4.40 -5.06 -4.48
CA VAL A 707 4.41 -6.02 -3.36
C VAL A 707 4.39 -5.24 -2.06
N TRP A 708 3.49 -5.63 -1.18
CA TRP A 708 3.39 -5.15 0.20
C TRP A 708 3.55 -6.32 1.17
N VAL A 709 4.25 -6.12 2.28
CA VAL A 709 4.41 -7.09 3.37
C VAL A 709 4.23 -6.38 4.70
N GLY A 710 3.35 -6.89 5.55
CA GLY A 710 3.02 -6.27 6.83
C GLY A 710 1.99 -7.07 7.62
N ASN A 711 1.19 -6.37 8.43
CA ASN A 711 0.05 -6.92 9.16
C ASN A 711 -1.20 -6.10 8.84
N ALA A 712 -2.34 -6.77 8.61
CA ALA A 712 -3.60 -6.10 8.26
C ALA A 712 -4.12 -5.19 9.40
N ASP A 713 -3.91 -5.57 10.64
CA ASP A 713 -4.26 -4.79 11.83
C ASP A 713 -3.28 -3.65 12.14
N LYS A 714 -2.29 -3.43 11.26
CA LYS A 714 -1.23 -2.41 11.42
C LYS A 714 -0.39 -2.58 12.70
N SER A 715 -0.31 -3.80 13.23
CA SER A 715 0.66 -4.14 14.26
C SER A 715 2.07 -4.11 13.68
N LEU A 716 3.07 -3.88 14.56
CA LEU A 716 4.47 -3.81 14.16
C LEU A 716 4.93 -5.15 13.57
N VAL A 717 5.64 -5.06 12.48
CA VAL A 717 6.46 -6.15 11.98
C VAL A 717 7.71 -6.17 12.84
N LYS A 718 7.64 -6.88 13.99
CA LYS A 718 8.80 -7.04 14.86
C LYS A 718 9.76 -8.00 14.22
N ASP A 719 10.98 -7.59 14.21
CA ASP A 719 12.07 -8.49 13.97
C ASP A 719 13.17 -8.07 14.96
N GLY A 720 13.87 -9.00 15.62
CA GLY A 720 14.82 -8.76 16.65
C GLY A 720 15.89 -7.68 16.34
N PRO A 721 17.05 -7.62 16.99
CA PRO A 721 18.05 -6.56 16.74
C PRO A 721 18.60 -6.48 15.32
N SER A 722 18.30 -7.49 14.48
CA SER A 722 18.56 -7.49 13.02
C SER A 722 17.34 -7.10 12.17
N ALA A 723 16.40 -6.65 12.76
CA ALA A 723 14.99 -6.50 12.54
C ALA A 723 14.54 -5.87 11.26
N ASN A 724 15.02 -4.69 10.95
CA ASN A 724 14.65 -3.98 9.71
C ASN A 724 15.04 -4.73 8.43
N TYR A 725 15.84 -5.79 8.56
CA TYR A 725 16.30 -6.56 7.40
C TYR A 725 15.39 -7.76 7.07
N ALA A 726 14.72 -8.41 8.04
CA ALA A 726 13.95 -9.61 7.75
C ALA A 726 12.69 -9.28 6.94
N ALA A 727 11.90 -8.28 7.35
CA ALA A 727 10.72 -7.86 6.60
C ALA A 727 11.10 -7.29 5.22
N ALA A 728 12.15 -6.47 5.15
CA ALA A 728 12.66 -5.95 3.88
C ALA A 728 13.16 -7.08 2.99
N ASN A 729 13.89 -8.07 3.54
CA ASN A 729 14.34 -9.23 2.80
C ASN A 729 13.18 -10.09 2.30
N THR A 730 12.16 -10.35 3.14
CA THR A 730 10.95 -11.08 2.71
C THR A 730 10.33 -10.40 1.49
N THR A 731 10.15 -9.07 1.54
CA THR A 731 9.55 -8.30 0.46
C THR A 731 10.40 -8.30 -0.81
N ILE A 732 11.74 -8.13 -0.66
CA ILE A 732 12.68 -8.13 -1.78
C ILE A 732 12.70 -9.49 -2.46
N HIS A 733 12.81 -10.58 -1.69
CA HIS A 733 12.84 -11.93 -2.25
C HIS A 733 11.52 -12.30 -2.90
N LEU A 734 10.39 -12.00 -2.27
CA LEU A 734 9.07 -12.23 -2.86
C LEU A 734 8.93 -11.50 -4.22
N PHE A 735 9.29 -10.22 -4.27
CA PHE A 735 9.23 -9.44 -5.52
C PHE A 735 10.16 -10.00 -6.61
N LYS A 736 11.43 -10.26 -6.28
CA LYS A 736 12.43 -10.75 -7.24
C LYS A 736 12.02 -12.11 -7.82
N THR A 737 11.62 -13.02 -6.95
CA THR A 737 11.17 -14.37 -7.36
C THR A 737 9.91 -14.27 -8.19
N TRP A 738 8.94 -13.45 -7.77
CA TRP A 738 7.72 -13.23 -8.53
C TRP A 738 8.00 -12.66 -9.93
N MET A 739 8.83 -11.63 -10.05
CA MET A 739 9.17 -11.05 -11.35
C MET A 739 9.87 -12.07 -12.26
N GLY A 740 10.75 -12.90 -11.72
CA GLY A 740 11.37 -14.01 -12.45
C GLY A 740 10.35 -15.02 -12.96
N GLU A 741 9.47 -15.50 -12.08
CA GLU A 741 8.42 -16.47 -12.39
C GLU A 741 7.44 -15.94 -13.43
N TYR A 742 6.95 -14.72 -13.26
CA TYR A 742 6.02 -14.12 -14.20
C TYR A 742 6.61 -13.98 -15.62
N HIS A 743 7.89 -13.61 -15.75
CA HIS A 743 8.54 -13.54 -17.06
C HIS A 743 8.78 -14.93 -17.66
N ALA A 744 9.14 -15.91 -16.84
CA ALA A 744 9.23 -17.31 -17.26
C ALA A 744 7.86 -17.85 -17.73
N TYR A 745 6.78 -17.48 -17.02
CA TYR A 745 5.42 -17.79 -17.45
C TYR A 745 5.09 -17.20 -18.82
N LEU A 746 5.38 -15.91 -19.06
CA LEU A 746 5.18 -15.29 -20.36
C LEU A 746 5.99 -15.98 -21.48
N GLN A 747 7.19 -16.46 -21.17
CA GLN A 747 8.01 -17.22 -22.09
C GLN A 747 7.39 -18.60 -22.40
N ARG A 748 6.94 -19.34 -21.36
CA ARG A 748 6.23 -20.62 -21.52
C ARG A 748 4.97 -20.48 -22.39
N ARG A 749 4.27 -19.35 -22.28
CA ARG A 749 3.09 -18.99 -23.08
C ARG A 749 3.44 -18.49 -24.49
N GLN A 750 4.69 -18.40 -24.86
CA GLN A 750 5.18 -17.85 -26.14
C GLN A 750 4.73 -16.40 -26.40
N VAL A 751 4.37 -15.67 -25.35
CA VAL A 751 4.09 -14.24 -25.39
C VAL A 751 5.41 -13.45 -25.41
N LEU A 752 6.43 -13.98 -24.74
CA LEU A 752 7.75 -13.39 -24.62
C LEU A 752 8.77 -14.29 -25.34
N SER A 753 9.37 -13.80 -26.41
CA SER A 753 10.47 -14.51 -27.10
C SER A 753 11.85 -14.09 -26.60
N THR A 754 12.03 -12.81 -26.24
CA THR A 754 13.27 -12.22 -25.76
C THR A 754 12.97 -11.15 -24.72
N LEU A 755 13.88 -10.98 -23.74
CA LEU A 755 13.81 -9.92 -22.74
C LEU A 755 14.24 -8.58 -23.38
N GLU A 756 13.28 -7.83 -23.87
CA GLU A 756 13.58 -6.51 -24.41
C GLU A 756 13.79 -5.48 -23.32
N GLY A 757 14.85 -4.69 -23.48
CA GLY A 757 15.09 -3.51 -22.67
C GLY A 757 14.32 -2.27 -23.14
N PHE A 758 14.61 -1.14 -22.53
CA PHE A 758 13.92 0.13 -22.80
C PHE A 758 14.55 0.97 -23.93
N ALA A 759 15.66 0.53 -24.52
CA ALA A 759 16.38 1.32 -25.53
C ALA A 759 15.52 1.75 -26.73
N SER A 760 14.59 0.88 -27.17
CA SER A 760 13.63 1.20 -28.26
C SER A 760 12.59 2.26 -27.86
N LEU A 761 12.41 2.54 -26.58
CA LEU A 761 11.49 3.55 -26.06
C LEU A 761 12.16 4.88 -25.73
N GLN A 762 13.45 5.01 -26.05
CA GLN A 762 14.17 6.26 -25.77
C GLN A 762 13.50 7.44 -26.47
N PRO A 763 13.08 8.48 -25.75
CA PRO A 763 12.47 9.65 -26.34
C PRO A 763 13.46 10.46 -27.17
N LYS A 764 12.96 11.13 -28.22
CA LYS A 764 13.78 11.96 -29.10
C LYS A 764 14.37 13.19 -28.41
N ASN A 765 13.73 13.66 -27.33
CA ASN A 765 14.16 14.82 -26.56
C ASN A 765 15.13 14.46 -25.43
N VAL A 766 15.79 13.31 -25.44
CA VAL A 766 16.84 12.94 -24.49
C VAL A 766 18.14 12.57 -25.18
N ALA A 767 19.25 12.93 -24.56
CA ALA A 767 20.59 12.58 -25.02
C ALA A 767 21.55 12.47 -23.83
N GLN A 768 22.65 11.78 -24.01
CA GLN A 768 23.79 11.85 -23.10
C GLN A 768 24.62 13.11 -23.40
N ARG A 769 24.92 13.87 -22.36
CA ARG A 769 25.78 15.05 -22.44
C ARG A 769 26.77 15.07 -21.30
N GLN A 770 27.95 15.70 -21.57
CA GLN A 770 28.89 16.00 -20.53
C GLN A 770 28.51 17.28 -19.79
N PHE A 771 28.55 17.21 -18.47
CA PHE A 771 28.32 18.34 -17.57
C PHE A 771 29.52 18.57 -16.70
N GLN A 772 29.81 19.84 -16.44
CA GLN A 772 30.67 20.20 -15.35
C GLN A 772 29.92 19.96 -14.04
N SER A 773 30.40 19.05 -13.20
CA SER A 773 29.74 18.64 -11.96
C SER A 773 30.71 18.82 -10.77
N PRO A 774 30.20 19.36 -9.66
CA PRO A 774 31.01 19.45 -8.43
C PRO A 774 31.21 18.11 -7.73
N THR A 775 30.54 17.06 -8.19
CA THR A 775 30.63 15.71 -7.61
C THR A 775 30.67 14.65 -8.70
N THR A 776 31.33 13.53 -8.43
CA THR A 776 31.32 12.35 -9.28
C THR A 776 29.95 11.63 -9.16
N GLU A 777 29.69 10.65 -10.05
CA GLU A 777 28.50 9.79 -9.96
C GLU A 777 28.32 9.11 -8.59
N ARG A 778 29.41 8.90 -7.87
CA ARG A 778 29.44 8.27 -6.55
C ARG A 778 29.43 9.25 -5.36
N GLY A 779 29.16 10.53 -5.60
CA GLY A 779 29.03 11.53 -4.54
C GLY A 779 30.35 12.05 -3.97
N ALA A 780 31.50 11.64 -4.49
CA ALA A 780 32.77 12.22 -4.04
C ALA A 780 32.91 13.68 -4.49
N ALA A 781 33.09 14.59 -3.56
CA ALA A 781 33.30 16.01 -3.86
C ALA A 781 34.67 16.20 -4.53
N GLY A 782 34.68 16.50 -5.82
CA GLY A 782 35.91 16.75 -6.57
C GLY A 782 36.11 18.20 -6.99
N GLY A 783 35.21 19.10 -6.62
CA GLY A 783 35.20 20.48 -7.08
C GLY A 783 34.70 20.63 -8.53
N CYS A 784 34.61 21.88 -8.97
CA CYS A 784 33.99 22.24 -10.25
C CYS A 784 34.88 22.02 -11.50
N GLU A 785 35.92 21.22 -11.41
CA GLU A 785 36.83 20.92 -12.51
C GLU A 785 36.49 19.59 -13.22
N GLN A 786 35.54 18.82 -12.72
CA GLN A 786 35.17 17.50 -13.23
C GLN A 786 34.05 17.59 -14.28
N PHE A 787 34.09 16.64 -15.20
CA PHE A 787 33.03 16.41 -16.18
C PHE A 787 32.46 15.01 -15.98
N VAL A 788 31.13 14.91 -15.96
CA VAL A 788 30.38 13.66 -15.88
C VAL A 788 29.44 13.57 -17.06
N THR A 789 29.23 12.36 -17.56
CA THR A 789 28.24 12.10 -18.63
C THR A 789 26.91 11.68 -18.01
N ALA A 790 25.83 12.31 -18.40
CA ALA A 790 24.49 11.97 -17.91
C ALA A 790 23.42 12.11 -18.99
N TRP A 791 22.32 11.41 -18.79
CA TRP A 791 21.11 11.61 -19.55
C TRP A 791 20.45 12.95 -19.20
N VAL A 792 20.04 13.68 -20.21
CA VAL A 792 19.36 14.98 -20.10
C VAL A 792 18.30 15.14 -21.15
N ARG A 793 17.33 15.99 -20.88
CA ARG A 793 16.39 16.47 -21.89
C ARG A 793 17.07 17.53 -22.76
N THR A 794 16.92 17.39 -24.08
CA THR A 794 17.57 18.32 -25.03
C THR A 794 16.81 19.65 -25.21
N ASP A 795 15.56 19.67 -24.80
CA ASP A 795 14.65 20.81 -24.82
C ASP A 795 14.71 21.65 -23.54
N VAL A 796 15.50 21.22 -22.53
CA VAL A 796 15.69 21.94 -21.25
C VAL A 796 17.07 22.56 -21.19
N LYS A 797 17.15 23.79 -20.71
CA LYS A 797 18.41 24.46 -20.39
C LYS A 797 18.77 24.21 -18.94
N TYR A 798 19.84 23.45 -18.73
CA TYR A 798 20.31 23.16 -17.39
C TYR A 798 21.24 24.26 -16.86
N GLU A 799 20.99 24.66 -15.62
CA GLU A 799 21.89 25.57 -14.93
C GLU A 799 23.13 24.81 -14.43
N SER A 800 24.29 25.49 -14.44
CA SER A 800 25.49 24.96 -13.83
C SER A 800 25.37 24.90 -12.30
N GLU A 801 25.71 23.77 -11.69
CA GLU A 801 25.88 23.63 -10.23
C GLU A 801 27.08 24.37 -9.68
N CYS A 802 27.89 24.95 -10.59
CA CYS A 802 29.07 25.73 -10.27
C CYS A 802 28.88 27.20 -10.63
N GLU A 803 29.50 28.06 -9.87
CA GLU A 803 29.54 29.49 -10.12
C GLU A 803 30.97 30.02 -10.25
N ASN A 804 31.18 30.99 -11.13
CA ASN A 804 32.41 31.73 -11.22
C ASN A 804 32.36 32.92 -10.27
N ARG A 805 33.42 33.08 -9.44
CA ARG A 805 33.61 34.23 -8.58
C ARG A 805 35.00 34.78 -8.76
N GLU A 806 35.10 36.13 -8.79
CA GLU A 806 36.42 36.79 -8.72
C GLU A 806 36.89 36.82 -7.27
N ILE A 807 38.07 36.35 -7.04
CA ILE A 807 38.74 36.38 -5.76
C ILE A 807 40.05 37.21 -5.84
N ASP A 808 40.42 37.79 -4.73
CA ASP A 808 41.74 38.41 -4.54
C ASP A 808 42.78 37.31 -4.33
N SER A 809 43.70 37.14 -5.28
CA SER A 809 44.70 36.09 -5.22
C SER A 809 45.66 36.20 -4.06
N ARG A 810 45.75 37.37 -3.40
CA ARG A 810 46.65 37.64 -2.27
C ARG A 810 46.11 37.03 -0.97
N ASN A 811 44.80 37.12 -0.73
CA ASN A 811 44.12 36.67 0.51
C ASN A 811 43.03 35.62 0.31
N GLY A 812 42.59 35.42 -0.95
CA GLY A 812 41.58 34.43 -1.28
C GLY A 812 40.14 34.83 -0.96
N PHE A 813 39.84 36.05 -0.46
CA PHE A 813 38.52 36.61 -0.30
C PHE A 813 37.88 37.00 -1.65
N LEU A 814 36.58 37.26 -1.67
CA LEU A 814 35.94 37.82 -2.85
C LEU A 814 36.60 39.14 -3.24
N ALA A 815 36.94 39.30 -4.51
CA ALA A 815 37.47 40.55 -4.99
C ALA A 815 36.49 41.70 -4.71
N SER A 816 37.06 42.83 -4.29
CA SER A 816 36.32 44.10 -4.07
C SER A 816 36.90 45.19 -4.97
N ASP A 817 36.33 46.38 -4.90
CA ASP A 817 36.83 47.54 -5.61
C ASP A 817 38.25 47.92 -5.17
N GLN A 818 38.68 47.47 -3.98
CA GLN A 818 40.04 47.68 -3.45
C GLN A 818 41.01 46.63 -3.95
N THR A 819 40.58 45.56 -4.65
CA THR A 819 41.46 44.57 -5.22
C THR A 819 42.04 45.04 -6.54
N PRO A 820 43.37 45.23 -6.65
CA PRO A 820 43.98 45.64 -7.89
C PRO A 820 43.79 44.59 -9.00
N GLY A 821 43.62 45.03 -10.25
CA GLY A 821 43.26 44.15 -11.37
C GLY A 821 44.17 42.94 -11.57
N GLN A 822 45.48 43.14 -11.34
CA GLN A 822 46.50 42.06 -11.42
C GLN A 822 46.34 40.94 -10.41
N PHE A 823 45.60 41.16 -9.32
CA PHE A 823 45.33 40.16 -8.29
C PHE A 823 43.90 39.61 -8.36
N ARG A 824 43.08 40.05 -9.29
CA ARG A 824 41.77 39.48 -9.54
C ARG A 824 41.91 38.19 -10.33
N VAL A 825 41.46 37.09 -9.79
CA VAL A 825 41.46 35.77 -10.42
C VAL A 825 40.05 35.16 -10.33
N THR A 826 39.53 34.79 -11.48
CA THR A 826 38.24 34.03 -11.51
C THR A 826 38.51 32.60 -11.07
N ARG A 827 37.74 32.13 -10.07
CA ARG A 827 37.72 30.73 -9.64
C ARG A 827 36.30 30.19 -9.66
N LYS A 828 36.22 28.86 -9.82
CA LYS A 828 34.97 28.14 -9.80
C LYS A 828 34.69 27.61 -8.41
N PHE A 829 33.47 27.73 -7.98
CA PHE A 829 32.97 27.29 -6.68
C PHE A 829 31.66 26.55 -6.83
N VAL A 830 31.37 25.66 -5.87
CA VAL A 830 30.09 24.97 -5.79
C VAL A 830 29.05 25.95 -5.28
N LYS A 831 27.88 26.00 -5.94
CA LYS A 831 26.74 26.80 -5.50
C LYS A 831 26.20 26.33 -4.15
N LEU A 832 25.90 27.23 -3.26
CA LEU A 832 25.21 26.95 -2.01
C LEU A 832 23.71 26.89 -2.23
N PRO A 833 22.96 26.08 -1.45
CA PRO A 833 21.51 26.03 -1.52
C PRO A 833 20.90 27.31 -0.94
N GLY A 834 19.74 27.70 -1.43
CA GLY A 834 19.00 28.83 -0.86
C GLY A 834 18.44 28.55 0.55
N PHE A 835 18.19 27.27 0.87
CA PHE A 835 17.64 26.83 2.16
C PHE A 835 18.72 26.20 3.02
N LYS A 836 18.84 26.60 4.30
CA LYS A 836 19.82 26.09 5.26
C LYS A 836 21.27 26.17 4.74
N ALA A 837 21.62 27.28 4.13
CA ALA A 837 22.97 27.52 3.60
C ALA A 837 24.05 27.44 4.67
N ASP A 838 23.75 27.81 5.91
CA ASP A 838 24.62 27.70 7.08
C ASP A 838 25.09 26.26 7.33
N LEU A 839 24.17 25.27 7.24
CA LEU A 839 24.52 23.86 7.38
C LEU A 839 25.38 23.37 6.22
N ALA A 840 25.08 23.81 5.00
CA ALA A 840 25.90 23.49 3.82
C ALA A 840 27.31 24.09 3.91
N ILE A 841 27.45 25.32 4.41
CA ILE A 841 28.74 25.94 4.65
C ILE A 841 29.57 25.15 5.68
N ALA A 842 28.92 24.76 6.80
CA ALA A 842 29.59 23.95 7.83
C ALA A 842 30.09 22.62 7.26
N LEU A 843 29.21 21.91 6.53
CA LEU A 843 29.53 20.66 5.89
C LEU A 843 30.61 20.80 4.78
N ALA A 844 30.56 21.89 4.00
CA ALA A 844 31.57 22.18 2.99
C ALA A 844 32.96 22.35 3.62
N ARG A 845 33.02 23.03 4.75
CA ARG A 845 34.30 23.20 5.49
C ARG A 845 34.83 21.87 6.02
N GLU A 846 33.93 21.06 6.61
CA GLU A 846 34.29 19.73 7.13
C GLU A 846 34.81 18.81 6.02
N ARG A 847 34.18 18.83 4.87
CA ARG A 847 34.46 17.91 3.74
C ARG A 847 35.46 18.49 2.72
N GLY A 848 35.91 19.73 2.87
CA GLY A 848 36.82 20.40 1.94
C GLY A 848 36.18 20.70 0.56
N ILE A 849 34.86 20.90 0.50
CA ILE A 849 34.12 21.24 -0.72
C ILE A 849 34.36 22.73 -1.03
N PRO A 850 34.80 23.09 -2.25
CA PRO A 850 35.12 24.46 -2.60
C PRO A 850 33.86 25.31 -2.80
N ILE A 851 33.46 26.04 -1.78
CA ILE A 851 32.41 27.05 -1.81
C ILE A 851 33.00 28.46 -1.90
N ALA A 852 32.22 29.38 -2.47
CA ALA A 852 32.68 30.78 -2.55
C ALA A 852 32.85 31.39 -1.14
N PRO A 853 33.91 32.17 -0.92
CA PRO A 853 34.04 32.95 0.33
C PRO A 853 32.88 33.90 0.51
N THR A 854 32.48 34.17 1.76
CA THR A 854 31.43 35.14 2.08
C THR A 854 31.99 36.55 2.27
N GLU A 855 33.28 36.64 2.66
CA GLU A 855 33.94 37.89 2.93
C GLU A 855 34.54 38.52 1.66
N ARG A 856 34.55 39.85 1.61
CA ARG A 856 35.21 40.62 0.54
C ARG A 856 36.60 41.06 1.00
N SER A 857 37.54 41.09 0.05
CA SER A 857 38.89 41.59 0.30
C SER A 857 38.88 43.07 0.69
N THR A 858 39.55 43.37 1.76
CA THR A 858 39.85 44.77 2.18
C THR A 858 41.13 45.30 1.55
N GLY A 859 41.79 44.49 0.72
CA GLY A 859 43.11 44.79 0.15
C GLY A 859 44.29 44.45 1.07
N ALA A 860 44.01 43.96 2.29
CA ALA A 860 45.05 43.56 3.23
C ALA A 860 45.76 42.25 2.80
N LEU A 861 46.97 42.03 3.29
CA LEU A 861 47.68 40.75 3.11
C LEU A 861 47.01 39.64 3.94
N ALA A 862 47.05 38.45 3.39
CA ALA A 862 46.44 37.30 4.05
C ALA A 862 47.13 36.92 5.37
N VAL A 863 48.44 37.15 5.46
CA VAL A 863 49.24 36.98 6.68
C VAL A 863 50.28 38.05 6.77
N GLU A 864 50.43 38.64 7.94
CA GLU A 864 51.39 39.72 8.20
C GLU A 864 52.01 39.58 9.60
N LEU A 865 53.30 39.85 9.70
CA LEU A 865 54.02 40.04 10.96
C LEU A 865 54.29 41.52 11.17
N LYS A 866 53.52 42.18 12.05
CA LYS A 866 53.43 43.63 12.14
C LYS A 866 54.58 44.27 12.94
N ASN A 867 55.07 43.58 13.95
CA ASN A 867 56.09 44.13 14.86
C ASN A 867 57.49 43.56 14.67
N LEU A 868 57.71 42.70 13.70
CA LEU A 868 59.00 42.13 13.33
C LEU A 868 59.40 42.64 11.96
N SER A 869 60.78 42.85 11.78
CA SER A 869 61.38 43.19 10.51
C SER A 869 62.65 42.40 10.33
N ASN A 870 63.06 42.19 9.06
CA ASN A 870 64.28 41.48 8.77
C ASN A 870 65.51 42.12 9.44
N GLY A 871 66.27 41.29 10.18
CA GLY A 871 67.45 41.73 10.93
C GLY A 871 67.16 42.37 12.27
N LYS A 872 65.85 42.47 12.69
CA LYS A 872 65.54 43.00 14.03
C LYS A 872 66.21 42.20 15.11
N THR A 873 66.86 42.89 16.05
CA THR A 873 67.48 42.26 17.25
C THR A 873 66.45 42.11 18.35
N ILE A 874 66.38 40.92 18.97
CA ILE A 874 65.48 40.56 20.08
C ILE A 874 66.37 40.15 21.28
N ASN A 875 66.27 40.91 22.39
CA ASN A 875 67.09 40.70 23.60
C ASN A 875 66.23 40.50 24.83
N VAL A 876 64.91 40.50 24.66
CA VAL A 876 63.90 40.24 25.71
C VAL A 876 62.79 39.33 25.10
N ASP A 877 62.04 38.63 25.93
CA ASP A 877 60.89 37.89 25.50
C ASP A 877 60.02 38.81 24.67
N THR A 878 59.80 38.45 23.41
CA THR A 878 59.18 39.32 22.43
C THR A 878 57.84 38.74 21.96
N PRO A 879 56.69 39.36 22.31
CA PRO A 879 55.41 38.97 21.72
C PRO A 879 55.46 39.27 20.21
N VAL A 880 55.05 38.31 19.42
CA VAL A 880 54.90 38.42 17.98
C VAL A 880 53.50 38.89 17.65
N VAL A 881 53.39 40.12 17.12
CA VAL A 881 52.13 40.72 16.71
C VAL A 881 51.98 40.64 15.20
N GLY A 882 50.81 40.20 14.75
CA GLY A 882 50.53 40.06 13.33
C GLY A 882 49.06 39.92 13.04
N SER A 883 48.71 39.73 11.78
CA SER A 883 47.34 39.43 11.35
C SER A 883 47.32 38.23 10.45
N VAL A 884 46.24 37.47 10.60
CA VAL A 884 45.86 36.38 9.71
C VAL A 884 44.45 36.67 9.22
N GLU A 885 44.29 36.82 7.91
CA GLU A 885 43.03 37.11 7.24
C GLU A 885 42.92 36.20 6.01
N VAL A 886 42.42 34.99 6.21
CA VAL A 886 42.18 33.99 5.18
C VAL A 886 40.74 33.52 5.19
N PRO A 887 40.11 33.31 4.02
CA PRO A 887 38.71 32.88 3.95
C PRO A 887 38.61 31.46 4.47
N ASN A 888 37.55 31.23 5.28
CA ASN A 888 37.29 29.91 5.84
C ASN A 888 38.53 29.26 6.46
N SER A 889 39.24 30.01 7.29
CA SER A 889 40.51 29.59 7.92
C SER A 889 40.38 28.21 8.57
N LYS A 890 41.27 27.29 8.26
CA LYS A 890 41.52 26.05 9.02
C LYS A 890 42.48 26.24 10.18
N GLY A 891 43.01 27.43 10.31
CA GLY A 891 43.93 27.77 11.36
C GLY A 891 45.26 28.31 10.83
N TRP A 892 46.07 28.73 11.76
CA TRP A 892 47.39 29.27 11.50
C TRP A 892 48.39 28.73 12.52
N LYS A 893 49.68 28.78 12.11
CA LYS A 893 50.79 28.34 12.93
C LYS A 893 51.95 29.35 12.84
N LEU A 894 52.44 29.76 13.98
CA LEU A 894 53.63 30.59 14.12
C LEU A 894 54.80 29.72 14.58
N GLU A 895 55.83 29.70 13.85
CA GLU A 895 57.00 28.83 14.08
C GLU A 895 58.29 29.62 14.08
N LEU A 896 59.24 29.15 14.89
CA LEU A 896 60.61 29.69 15.02
C LEU A 896 61.62 28.61 14.64
N GLY A 897 62.56 28.94 13.75
CA GLY A 897 63.57 28.03 13.36
C GLY A 897 64.98 28.69 13.52
N ALA A 898 65.99 27.92 13.86
CA ALA A 898 67.37 28.44 14.00
C ALA A 898 68.09 28.61 12.62
N GLY A 899 68.71 29.75 12.39
CA GLY A 899 69.32 30.08 11.11
C GLY A 899 68.46 30.91 10.18
N ALA A 900 69.04 31.37 9.06
CA ALA A 900 68.34 32.11 8.01
C ALA A 900 67.51 31.19 7.08
N SER A 901 67.78 29.89 7.07
CA SER A 901 67.02 28.85 6.31
C SER A 901 66.95 27.61 7.17
N PRO A 902 66.04 27.61 8.16
CA PRO A 902 65.86 26.50 9.11
C PRO A 902 65.40 25.23 8.41
N THR A 903 65.90 24.07 8.85
CA THR A 903 65.40 22.73 8.51
C THR A 903 64.48 22.21 9.57
N GLU A 904 64.56 22.72 10.79
CA GLU A 904 63.66 22.35 11.92
C GLU A 904 62.90 23.57 12.45
N TRP A 905 61.67 23.34 12.79
CA TRP A 905 60.75 24.38 13.20
C TRP A 905 60.08 24.04 14.54
N LYS A 906 60.08 25.01 15.44
CA LYS A 906 59.38 24.91 16.74
C LYS A 906 58.15 25.79 16.72
N SER A 907 56.95 25.23 17.02
CA SER A 907 55.74 26.04 17.18
C SER A 907 55.85 26.94 18.42
N ILE A 908 55.58 28.25 18.24
CA ILE A 908 55.54 29.27 19.29
C ILE A 908 54.19 29.98 19.37
N GLY A 909 53.20 29.54 18.56
CA GLY A 909 51.81 29.97 18.58
C GLY A 909 51.03 29.30 17.48
N GLU A 910 49.74 29.06 17.76
CA GLU A 910 48.78 28.52 16.80
C GLU A 910 47.35 28.97 17.12
N GLY A 911 46.45 28.94 16.15
CA GLY A 911 45.04 29.29 16.31
C GLY A 911 44.18 28.75 15.21
N SER A 912 42.91 28.59 15.49
CA SER A 912 41.90 27.98 14.56
C SER A 912 41.09 29.01 13.77
N SER A 913 41.26 30.30 14.01
CA SER A 913 40.46 31.39 13.42
C SER A 913 41.34 32.55 12.99
N ASN A 914 40.84 33.44 12.14
CA ASN A 914 41.47 34.69 11.80
C ASN A 914 41.71 35.52 13.07
N ILE A 915 42.82 36.26 13.09
CA ILE A 915 43.26 37.05 14.22
C ILE A 915 44.00 38.31 13.76
N ASP A 916 43.83 39.38 14.50
CA ASP A 916 44.69 40.59 14.44
C ASP A 916 45.17 40.88 15.87
N GLY A 917 46.44 40.59 16.19
CA GLY A 917 46.89 40.68 17.54
C GLY A 917 48.15 39.86 17.82
N VAL A 918 48.31 39.43 19.09
CA VAL A 918 49.45 38.62 19.51
C VAL A 918 49.27 37.18 19.05
N LEU A 919 50.21 36.72 18.22
CA LEU A 919 50.21 35.37 17.62
C LEU A 919 50.99 34.35 18.48
N GLY A 920 51.90 34.80 19.30
CA GLY A 920 52.75 33.98 20.15
C GLY A 920 53.89 34.81 20.75
N THR A 921 54.84 34.17 21.42
CA THR A 921 55.98 34.87 22.08
C THR A 921 57.28 34.13 21.76
N ILE A 922 58.27 34.88 21.31
CA ILE A 922 59.64 34.37 21.17
C ILE A 922 60.24 34.49 22.58
N SER A 923 60.49 33.40 23.25
CA SER A 923 61.12 33.35 24.56
C SER A 923 62.62 33.20 24.31
N ILE A 924 63.46 34.22 24.77
CA ILE A 924 64.90 34.27 24.54
C ILE A 924 65.65 33.33 25.45
N ALA A 925 65.11 32.93 26.59
CA ALA A 925 65.84 32.15 27.61
C ALA A 925 66.38 30.81 27.05
N ALA A 926 65.68 30.23 26.07
CA ALA A 926 65.99 28.94 25.44
C ALA A 926 66.78 29.09 24.08
N LEU A 927 67.14 30.32 23.67
CA LEU A 927 67.78 30.55 22.38
C LEU A 927 69.25 30.86 22.56
N ALA A 928 70.11 30.33 21.75
CA ALA A 928 71.50 30.73 21.60
C ALA A 928 71.63 32.05 20.82
N ASP A 929 72.80 32.75 20.90
CA ASP A 929 72.97 33.93 20.10
C ASP A 929 73.15 33.52 18.62
N GLY A 930 72.41 34.21 17.73
CA GLY A 930 72.37 33.86 16.30
C GLY A 930 71.21 34.47 15.54
N VAL A 931 71.04 34.00 14.33
CA VAL A 931 69.90 34.34 13.44
C VAL A 931 68.76 33.28 13.63
N TYR A 932 67.59 33.76 13.67
CA TYR A 932 66.36 32.91 13.70
C TYR A 932 65.40 33.39 12.64
N THR A 933 64.64 32.44 12.07
CA THR A 933 63.56 32.75 11.13
C THR A 933 62.22 32.50 11.82
N VAL A 934 61.37 33.52 11.82
CA VAL A 934 59.99 33.45 12.25
C VAL A 934 59.08 33.18 11.03
N ARG A 935 58.31 32.16 11.07
CA ARG A 935 57.38 31.80 9.96
C ARG A 935 55.93 31.80 10.49
N LEU A 936 55.10 32.58 9.88
CA LEU A 936 53.64 32.51 10.07
C LEU A 936 53.03 31.86 8.84
N THR A 937 52.33 30.74 9.03
CA THR A 937 51.62 30.00 7.98
C THR A 937 50.14 29.96 8.32
N ALA A 938 49.29 30.29 7.38
CA ALA A 938 47.83 30.10 7.51
C ALA A 938 47.31 29.17 6.42
N LEU A 939 46.27 28.40 6.76
CA LEU A 939 45.68 27.42 5.89
C LEU A 939 44.18 27.74 5.71
N ASP A 940 43.72 27.78 4.46
CA ASP A 940 42.28 27.93 4.15
C ASP A 940 41.55 26.57 4.06
N SER A 941 40.22 26.61 3.88
CA SER A 941 39.40 25.41 3.79
C SER A 941 39.68 24.55 2.54
N LEU A 942 40.36 25.09 1.55
CA LEU A 942 40.75 24.39 0.33
C LEU A 942 42.10 23.71 0.45
N GLY A 943 42.76 23.81 1.62
CA GLY A 943 44.10 23.28 1.82
C GLY A 943 45.23 24.13 1.19
N LEU A 944 44.92 25.33 0.74
CA LEU A 944 45.95 26.27 0.28
C LEU A 944 46.57 26.95 1.46
N SER A 945 47.91 27.07 1.47
CA SER A 945 48.67 27.76 2.49
C SER A 945 49.20 29.12 2.00
N THR A 946 49.21 30.06 2.92
CA THR A 946 49.85 31.36 2.76
C THR A 946 50.84 31.54 3.89
N GLN A 947 52.03 32.04 3.60
CA GLN A 947 53.05 32.21 4.63
C GLN A 947 53.83 33.51 4.46
N VAL A 948 54.30 34.01 5.57
CA VAL A 948 55.31 35.06 5.63
C VAL A 948 56.46 34.63 6.55
N THR A 949 57.67 35.00 6.17
CA THR A 949 58.85 34.69 6.96
C THR A 949 59.70 35.98 7.19
N ILE A 950 60.19 36.10 8.43
CA ILE A 950 61.06 37.23 8.82
C ILE A 950 62.27 36.68 9.59
N ASN A 951 63.47 37.15 9.27
CA ASN A 951 64.70 36.83 10.00
C ASN A 951 64.94 37.82 11.14
N VAL A 952 65.13 37.30 12.35
CA VAL A 952 65.45 38.08 13.55
C VAL A 952 66.79 37.62 14.12
N LYS A 953 67.43 38.43 14.94
CA LYS A 953 68.72 38.11 15.53
C LYS A 953 68.62 38.16 17.06
N LYS A 954 69.22 37.22 17.75
CA LYS A 954 69.49 37.29 19.16
C LYS A 954 70.94 37.50 19.38
N GLY A 955 71.35 38.45 20.35
CA GLY A 955 72.72 38.74 20.69
C GLY A 955 73.04 40.21 20.63
N VAL A 956 74.27 40.61 21.16
CA VAL A 956 74.71 41.98 21.20
C VAL A 956 75.12 42.45 19.77
N PRO A 957 74.78 43.68 19.31
CA PRO A 957 75.26 44.23 18.07
C PRO A 957 76.77 44.30 18.04
N LEU A 958 77.42 43.76 17.03
CA LEU A 958 78.84 43.98 16.78
C LEU A 958 79.06 45.46 16.57
N PRO A 959 80.09 46.06 17.19
CA PRO A 959 80.42 47.47 16.98
C PRO A 959 80.90 47.73 15.57
N GLY A 960 80.25 48.65 14.86
CA GLY A 960 80.72 49.47 13.83
C GLY A 960 81.35 48.83 12.59
N GLY A 961 80.65 48.64 11.57
CA GLY A 961 81.11 48.59 10.20
C GLY A 961 80.22 49.53 9.39
N THR A 962 80.81 50.66 8.93
CA THR A 962 80.24 51.61 8.00
C THR A 962 79.95 50.89 6.65
N GLY A 963 78.73 50.59 6.34
CA GLY A 963 78.37 50.07 5.06
C GLY A 963 77.21 50.94 4.49
N THR A 964 77.43 51.46 3.32
CA THR A 964 76.59 52.28 2.47
C THR A 964 75.15 51.74 2.39
N PRO A 965 74.15 52.62 2.34
CA PRO A 965 72.73 52.20 2.19
C PRO A 965 72.48 51.55 0.86
N GLY A 966 72.41 50.26 0.83
CA GLY A 966 71.96 49.51 -0.32
C GLY A 966 70.41 49.46 -0.39
N ALA A 967 69.90 49.58 -1.60
CA ALA A 967 68.55 49.73 -2.05
C ALA A 967 67.47 49.05 -1.19
N GLN A 968 66.42 49.80 -0.97
CA GLN A 968 65.14 49.28 -0.44
C GLN A 968 64.65 48.05 -1.25
N GLY A 969 64.77 46.89 -0.68
CA GLY A 969 64.11 45.70 -1.22
C GLY A 969 62.63 45.88 -1.19
N THR A 970 62.00 45.80 -2.33
CA THR A 970 60.54 45.68 -2.48
C THR A 970 60.02 44.59 -1.55
N PRO A 971 58.84 44.79 -0.84
CA PRO A 971 58.21 43.76 -0.04
C PRO A 971 57.99 42.51 -0.89
N GLY A 972 58.54 41.37 -0.48
CA GLY A 972 58.36 40.10 -1.16
C GLY A 972 56.90 39.76 -1.31
N THR A 973 56.45 39.56 -2.51
CA THR A 973 55.14 39.10 -2.86
C THR A 973 54.88 37.74 -2.17
N PRO A 974 53.79 37.58 -1.40
CA PRO A 974 53.45 36.26 -0.80
C PRO A 974 53.22 35.24 -1.87
N THR A 975 54.11 34.25 -1.95
CA THR A 975 53.93 33.12 -2.84
C THR A 975 52.96 32.12 -2.21
N ARG A 976 51.91 31.84 -2.88
CA ARG A 976 50.95 30.73 -2.57
C ARG A 976 51.52 29.45 -3.17
N SER A 977 51.90 28.50 -2.36
CA SER A 977 52.25 27.17 -2.80
C SER A 977 51.28 26.12 -2.24
N PRO A 978 50.83 25.15 -3.03
CA PRO A 978 50.04 24.05 -2.49
C PRO A 978 50.88 23.20 -1.55
N VAL A 979 50.25 22.74 -0.47
CA VAL A 979 50.86 21.75 0.42
C VAL A 979 51.10 20.47 -0.38
N PRO A 980 52.26 19.81 -0.34
CA PRO A 980 52.48 18.54 -1.03
C PRO A 980 51.44 17.55 -0.53
N GLY A 981 50.59 17.08 -1.42
CA GLY A 981 49.59 16.10 -1.10
C GLY A 981 50.21 14.81 -0.58
N ALA A 982 49.58 14.21 0.39
CA ALA A 982 49.88 12.83 0.75
C ALA A 982 49.75 11.96 -0.51
N THR A 983 50.86 11.29 -0.85
CA THR A 983 50.91 10.30 -1.89
C THR A 983 49.80 9.29 -1.71
N PRO A 984 48.95 9.02 -2.72
CA PRO A 984 47.99 7.94 -2.62
C PRO A 984 48.76 6.62 -2.52
N SER A 985 48.50 5.85 -1.48
CA SER A 985 48.96 4.47 -1.38
C SER A 985 48.51 3.68 -2.61
N PRO A 986 49.35 2.84 -3.20
CA PRO A 986 48.98 2.04 -4.36
C PRO A 986 47.79 1.12 -4.03
N PRO A 987 46.90 0.82 -4.97
CA PRO A 987 45.78 -0.06 -4.76
C PRO A 987 46.29 -1.45 -4.38
N ARG A 988 45.78 -1.96 -3.26
CA ARG A 988 45.99 -3.35 -2.86
C ARG A 988 45.37 -4.26 -3.93
N THR A 989 46.18 -5.03 -4.58
CA THR A 989 45.76 -6.16 -5.40
C THR A 989 44.95 -7.15 -4.55
N PRO A 990 43.84 -7.67 -5.02
CA PRO A 990 43.10 -8.70 -4.29
C PRO A 990 43.91 -10.01 -4.30
N THR A 991 44.33 -10.44 -3.12
CA THR A 991 44.86 -11.78 -2.91
C THR A 991 43.69 -12.78 -3.04
N LYS A 992 43.88 -13.70 -3.97
CA LYS A 992 43.05 -14.88 -4.21
C LYS A 992 43.01 -15.74 -2.95
N PRO A 993 41.85 -16.24 -2.50
CA PRO A 993 41.82 -17.24 -1.44
C PRO A 993 42.26 -18.59 -2.01
N GLY A 994 43.26 -19.16 -1.42
CA GLY A 994 43.69 -20.52 -1.65
C GLY A 994 42.76 -21.52 -0.99
N GLY A 995 42.63 -22.66 -1.67
CA GLY A 995 41.61 -23.69 -1.45
C GLY A 995 41.66 -24.44 -0.15
N THR A 996 40.52 -25.03 0.01
CA THR A 996 40.08 -26.23 0.76
C THR A 996 41.12 -27.18 1.39
N PRO A 997 40.78 -28.09 2.36
CA PRO A 997 39.69 -29.03 2.24
C PRO A 997 38.95 -29.47 3.56
N GLY A 998 37.76 -29.98 3.38
CA GLY A 998 37.32 -31.26 3.94
C GLY A 998 36.78 -31.25 5.39
N ASN A 999 35.53 -31.35 5.60
CA ASN A 999 34.67 -32.48 5.97
C ASN A 999 33.22 -32.02 6.01
#